data_009020145a11218b4cf61359ee878f38
#
_entry.id   009020145a11218b4cf61359ee878f38
#
_cell.length_a   1.000
_cell.length_b   1.000
_cell.length_c   1.000
_cell.angle_alpha   90.00
_cell.angle_beta   90.00
_cell.angle_gamma   90.00
#
_symmetry.space_group_name_H-M   'P 1'
#
loop_
_entity.id
_entity.type
_entity.pdbx_description
1 polymer ?
#
loop_
_entity_poly.entity_id
_entity_poly.type
_entity_poly.pdbx_seq_one_letter_code
_entity_poly.pdbx_strand_id
1 'polypeptide(L)'
;MQHTLLSAKNKLITLFISTLPLLGHAQSTCLLVPVPLSQRSQQARLVVEARVVGQQVEPAAGGHLVTRSVLEVYKVFRGQLPAQQLSFVTPGGTLGLRREDVSSTVSVQVGQQGLFFLEADPGQPGELRAYAGPQGFIAYDLASLTASEPFGQYASIEETLYGAVTAGTGAAYREVAPNASLRAATQQLRQRATAREQAVNAPTISDFSPKTVTAGTSTINTTSTNGVLTITGAGFGDTQGNGYVQFRNADNGGATYTRPVATDYLSWSDSQIQVRVPSFSQTGNAAGTGTFQVADNNGALATSASPITVTYALSNVNSDGLNYRIHLISPDGSGGYTLQYSSSFPAEAKAPFVRALQNWRSQVGINRTISATPAPDDVTKLDDVNVVRFDPTLPAGVLGVTYSYYSGCAVNSGPLNWQAVETDYAYAPVPVPASGNRPALTWNFVTGNPTTAQYDFESVALHEQGHGAQLTHIISSTGVMNFAIANGATRRTLDADTDLAAAQSVMNYSTGANSTERCGRPAFRAATSPLPVQLTAFGARYQAGQGTLLSWATASEVQSAAFVIESQDNPTSAWQAVARVAAAGTSRTARQYQARDARPLAGTRYYRLRQLDLDGTEAFSPVVSVVAPAGGLAAYPNPAAGLVHLSGPLATGAVARMRLLDATGRCVAQLAGPAGQAAFDLPLAGVRAGFYVVEWDGGTGPARTRLVVE
;
A
#
# COMPACT_ATOMS: atom_id res chain seq x y z
N MET A 1 35.31 44.43 -70.39
CA MET A 1 34.39 43.37 -70.84
C MET A 1 34.29 42.38 -69.75
N GLN A 2 33.07 42.06 -69.42
CA GLN A 2 32.61 41.04 -68.49
C GLN A 2 32.77 41.35 -66.95
N HIS A 3 31.68 41.81 -66.41
CA HIS A 3 31.39 41.92 -65.03
C HIS A 3 31.04 40.54 -64.47
N THR A 4 31.62 40.20 -63.32
CA THR A 4 31.19 39.03 -62.51
C THR A 4 30.49 39.52 -61.25
N LEU A 5 29.17 39.30 -61.16
CA LEU A 5 28.32 39.55 -60.04
C LEU A 5 28.50 38.42 -59.02
N LEU A 6 28.89 38.73 -57.79
CA LEU A 6 28.81 37.84 -56.62
C LEU A 6 27.40 37.83 -56.10
N SER A 7 26.74 36.65 -56.15
CA SER A 7 25.47 36.40 -55.51
C SER A 7 25.69 35.87 -54.07
N ALA A 8 25.28 36.64 -53.08
CA ALA A 8 25.19 36.21 -51.72
C ALA A 8 23.98 35.28 -51.50
N LYS A 9 24.21 34.02 -51.18
CA LYS A 9 23.19 33.08 -50.79
C LYS A 9 22.93 33.21 -49.29
N ASN A 10 21.82 33.83 -48.92
CA ASN A 10 21.21 33.75 -47.59
C ASN A 10 20.75 32.32 -47.35
N LYS A 11 21.42 31.60 -46.41
CA LYS A 11 20.91 30.36 -45.85
C LYS A 11 19.89 30.69 -44.75
N LEU A 12 18.63 30.54 -45.10
CA LEU A 12 17.54 30.50 -44.12
C LEU A 12 17.69 29.19 -43.33
N ILE A 13 18.09 29.27 -42.07
CA ILE A 13 18.04 28.15 -41.13
C ILE A 13 16.62 28.06 -40.64
N THR A 14 15.82 27.17 -41.21
CA THR A 14 14.50 26.79 -40.69
C THR A 14 14.70 25.95 -39.45
N LEU A 15 14.46 26.56 -38.30
CA LEU A 15 14.42 25.86 -36.99
C LEU A 15 13.16 25.01 -36.98
N PHE A 16 13.29 23.70 -37.23
CA PHE A 16 12.25 22.73 -36.94
C PHE A 16 12.14 22.61 -35.45
N ILE A 17 11.18 23.34 -34.83
CA ILE A 17 10.72 23.03 -33.50
C ILE A 17 9.85 21.77 -33.63
N SER A 18 10.47 20.61 -33.40
CA SER A 18 9.75 19.39 -33.18
C SER A 18 9.01 19.53 -31.83
N THR A 19 7.72 19.86 -31.90
CA THR A 19 6.82 19.62 -30.81
C THR A 19 6.73 18.11 -30.61
N LEU A 20 7.60 17.54 -29.77
CA LEU A 20 7.30 16.24 -29.17
C LEU A 20 6.01 16.43 -28.36
N PRO A 21 4.99 15.59 -28.58
CA PRO A 21 3.90 15.53 -27.64
C PRO A 21 4.52 15.13 -26.29
N LEU A 22 4.38 15.98 -25.30
CA LEU A 22 4.51 15.61 -23.90
C LEU A 22 3.47 14.50 -23.68
N LEU A 23 3.92 13.26 -23.90
CA LEU A 23 3.27 12.11 -23.30
C LEU A 23 3.30 12.37 -21.79
N GLY A 24 2.22 12.90 -21.29
CA GLY A 24 1.97 12.98 -19.87
C GLY A 24 2.11 11.58 -19.30
N HIS A 25 3.28 11.29 -18.75
CA HIS A 25 3.44 10.17 -17.83
C HIS A 25 2.48 10.50 -16.70
N ALA A 26 1.38 9.78 -16.62
CA ALA A 26 0.55 9.74 -15.43
C ALA A 26 1.45 9.26 -14.30
N GLN A 27 2.04 10.20 -13.57
CA GLN A 27 2.84 9.90 -12.39
C GLN A 27 1.89 9.33 -11.36
N SER A 28 2.07 8.08 -11.08
CA SER A 28 1.38 7.38 -10.01
C SER A 28 1.75 8.05 -8.69
N THR A 29 0.74 8.51 -7.97
CA THR A 29 0.91 9.23 -6.72
C THR A 29 0.07 8.57 -5.63
N CYS A 30 0.54 8.46 -4.44
CA CYS A 30 0.28 7.62 -3.30
C CYS A 30 -0.74 8.07 -2.27
N LEU A 31 -0.55 7.70 -1.08
CA LEU A 31 -1.14 8.20 0.15
C LEU A 31 -1.11 9.73 0.25
N LEU A 32 -0.25 10.34 -0.54
CA LEU A 32 -0.29 11.76 -0.85
C LEU A 32 -0.92 11.97 -2.22
N VAL A 33 -1.89 12.85 -2.28
CA VAL A 33 -2.48 13.37 -3.52
C VAL A 33 -1.83 14.72 -3.83
N PRO A 34 -1.37 14.98 -5.06
CA PRO A 34 -0.81 16.28 -5.40
C PRO A 34 -1.80 17.42 -5.12
N VAL A 35 -1.42 18.32 -4.25
CA VAL A 35 -2.13 19.59 -4.02
C VAL A 35 -1.43 20.67 -4.84
N PRO A 36 -2.08 21.23 -5.88
CA PRO A 36 -1.44 22.21 -6.76
C PRO A 36 -0.81 23.37 -6.00
N LEU A 37 0.38 23.82 -6.43
CA LEU A 37 1.06 24.95 -5.81
C LEU A 37 0.20 26.19 -5.71
N SER A 38 -0.62 26.48 -6.75
CA SER A 38 -1.60 27.56 -6.76
C SER A 38 -2.61 27.42 -5.63
N GLN A 39 -3.14 26.24 -5.38
CA GLN A 39 -4.06 25.96 -4.30
C GLN A 39 -3.39 26.17 -2.94
N ARG A 40 -2.18 25.61 -2.73
CA ARG A 40 -1.41 25.81 -1.49
C ARG A 40 -1.13 27.28 -1.24
N SER A 41 -0.73 28.02 -2.28
CA SER A 41 -0.46 29.48 -2.21
C SER A 41 -1.70 30.29 -1.86
N GLN A 42 -2.90 29.84 -2.27
CA GLN A 42 -4.17 30.54 -2.03
C GLN A 42 -4.82 30.15 -0.70
N GLN A 43 -4.68 28.92 -0.25
CA GLN A 43 -5.43 28.40 0.90
C GLN A 43 -4.62 28.38 2.20
N ALA A 44 -3.30 28.22 2.13
CA ALA A 44 -2.47 28.34 3.33
C ALA A 44 -2.70 29.71 4.02
N ARG A 45 -2.82 29.68 5.35
CA ARG A 45 -2.96 30.91 6.17
C ARG A 45 -1.73 31.79 6.07
N LEU A 46 -0.55 31.15 6.01
CA LEU A 46 0.76 31.83 5.96
C LEU A 46 1.66 31.08 4.97
N VAL A 47 2.32 31.85 4.07
CA VAL A 47 3.34 31.32 3.16
C VAL A 47 4.62 32.13 3.37
N VAL A 48 5.67 31.46 3.85
CA VAL A 48 6.92 32.13 4.23
C VAL A 48 8.15 31.41 3.70
N GLU A 49 9.17 32.17 3.31
CA GLU A 49 10.53 31.70 3.21
C GLU A 49 11.18 31.76 4.59
N ALA A 50 11.70 30.62 5.06
CA ALA A 50 12.29 30.56 6.38
C ALA A 50 13.39 29.48 6.48
N ARG A 51 14.15 29.59 7.57
CA ARG A 51 15.11 28.59 8.03
C ARG A 51 14.66 28.03 9.36
N VAL A 52 14.75 26.71 9.53
CA VAL A 52 14.57 26.07 10.84
C VAL A 52 15.80 26.38 11.72
N VAL A 53 15.58 27.05 12.84
CA VAL A 53 16.67 27.46 13.76
C VAL A 53 16.67 26.70 15.08
N GLY A 54 15.58 25.95 15.37
CA GLY A 54 15.50 25.14 16.57
C GLY A 54 14.37 24.14 16.47
N GLN A 55 14.49 23.02 17.18
CA GLN A 55 13.47 22.00 17.31
C GLN A 55 13.43 21.47 18.74
N GLN A 56 12.23 21.17 19.20
CA GLN A 56 12.00 20.55 20.50
C GLN A 56 10.82 19.60 20.41
N VAL A 57 11.00 18.39 20.96
CA VAL A 57 9.89 17.42 21.10
C VAL A 57 9.24 17.68 22.44
N GLU A 58 7.91 17.74 22.45
CA GLU A 58 7.11 18.01 23.64
C GLU A 58 5.85 17.14 23.68
N PRO A 59 5.32 16.84 24.89
CA PRO A 59 4.04 16.15 25.02
C PRO A 59 2.90 17.04 24.55
N ALA A 60 1.92 16.43 23.90
CA ALA A 60 0.65 17.03 23.47
C ALA A 60 -0.54 16.30 24.07
N ALA A 61 -1.75 16.80 23.78
CA ALA A 61 -3.00 16.18 24.25
C ALA A 61 -3.12 14.72 23.77
N GLY A 62 -3.85 13.89 24.52
CA GLY A 62 -4.07 12.48 24.17
C GLY A 62 -2.83 11.60 24.29
N GLY A 63 -1.77 12.05 25.00
CA GLY A 63 -0.52 11.29 25.13
C GLY A 63 0.37 11.36 23.89
N HIS A 64 0.02 12.15 22.89
CA HIS A 64 0.84 12.38 21.68
C HIS A 64 2.17 13.06 22.01
N LEU A 65 3.11 12.92 21.09
CA LEU A 65 4.30 13.76 21.01
C LEU A 65 4.19 14.66 19.78
N VAL A 66 4.68 15.89 19.90
CA VAL A 66 4.82 16.80 18.78
C VAL A 66 6.23 17.35 18.74
N THR A 67 6.71 17.60 17.52
CA THR A 67 7.96 18.31 17.30
C THR A 67 7.64 19.76 16.96
N ARG A 68 7.99 20.68 17.86
CA ARG A 68 7.92 22.13 17.61
C ARG A 68 9.17 22.58 16.89
N SER A 69 9.00 23.14 15.70
CA SER A 69 10.06 23.75 14.91
C SER A 69 9.97 25.26 14.95
N VAL A 70 11.08 25.92 15.26
CA VAL A 70 11.21 27.40 15.27
C VAL A 70 11.77 27.83 13.93
N LEU A 71 11.10 28.79 13.28
CA LEU A 71 11.43 29.34 11.97
C LEU A 71 11.95 30.78 12.10
N GLU A 72 13.10 31.04 11.51
CA GLU A 72 13.59 32.39 11.21
C GLU A 72 13.08 32.78 9.82
N VAL A 73 12.22 33.81 9.76
CA VAL A 73 11.52 34.18 8.52
C VAL A 73 12.28 35.27 7.76
N TYR A 74 12.47 35.04 6.47
CA TYR A 74 13.15 35.98 5.56
C TYR A 74 12.15 36.71 4.65
N LYS A 75 11.17 36.02 4.10
CA LYS A 75 10.15 36.61 3.22
C LYS A 75 8.77 36.09 3.56
N VAL A 76 7.74 36.92 3.34
CA VAL A 76 6.32 36.58 3.48
C VAL A 76 5.65 36.74 2.13
N PHE A 77 5.15 35.64 1.58
CA PHE A 77 4.41 35.58 0.32
C PHE A 77 2.91 35.75 0.55
N ARG A 78 2.42 35.34 1.73
CA ARG A 78 1.01 35.41 2.11
C ARG A 78 0.85 35.50 3.62
N GLY A 79 -0.17 36.23 4.06
CA GLY A 79 -0.56 36.35 5.46
C GLY A 79 0.20 37.42 6.24
N GLN A 80 -0.11 37.52 7.53
CA GLN A 80 0.54 38.45 8.45
C GLN A 80 1.44 37.69 9.41
N LEU A 81 2.67 38.15 9.53
CA LEU A 81 3.66 37.58 10.42
C LEU A 81 3.57 38.30 11.77
N PRO A 82 3.24 37.61 12.88
CA PRO A 82 3.10 38.21 14.19
C PRO A 82 4.48 38.60 14.78
N ALA A 83 5.56 37.91 14.42
CA ALA A 83 6.94 38.16 14.85
C ALA A 83 7.91 37.65 13.78
N GLN A 84 9.19 38.09 13.85
CA GLN A 84 10.24 37.62 12.92
C GLN A 84 10.53 36.10 13.06
N GLN A 85 10.37 35.58 14.26
CA GLN A 85 10.37 34.13 14.53
C GLN A 85 8.95 33.66 14.74
N LEU A 86 8.65 32.50 14.19
CA LEU A 86 7.39 31.79 14.41
C LEU A 86 7.67 30.29 14.63
N SER A 87 6.72 29.57 15.20
CA SER A 87 6.82 28.13 15.33
C SER A 87 5.68 27.44 14.61
N PHE A 88 5.90 26.21 14.20
CA PHE A 88 4.87 25.28 13.78
C PHE A 88 5.14 23.91 14.41
N VAL A 89 4.10 23.10 14.51
CA VAL A 89 4.18 21.78 15.09
C VAL A 89 3.99 20.71 14.01
N THR A 90 4.72 19.60 14.17
CA THR A 90 4.50 18.37 13.40
C THR A 90 4.23 17.24 14.38
N PRO A 91 3.29 16.32 14.09
CA PRO A 91 3.06 15.19 14.94
C PRO A 91 4.27 14.27 14.98
N GLY A 92 4.50 13.63 16.13
CA GLY A 92 5.59 12.69 16.37
C GLY A 92 6.88 13.32 16.90
N GLY A 93 7.84 12.44 17.20
CA GLY A 93 9.15 12.77 17.74
C GLY A 93 9.64 11.76 18.77
N THR A 94 10.89 11.94 19.26
CA THR A 94 11.49 11.11 20.33
C THR A 94 11.69 11.95 21.58
N LEU A 95 11.15 11.49 22.70
CA LEU A 95 11.30 12.12 24.01
C LEU A 95 11.68 11.08 25.06
N GLY A 96 12.94 11.01 25.42
CA GLY A 96 13.48 9.97 26.31
C GLY A 96 13.29 8.57 25.71
N LEU A 97 12.60 7.71 26.46
CA LEU A 97 12.30 6.33 26.03
C LEU A 97 10.93 6.17 25.36
N ARG A 98 10.33 7.27 24.90
CA ARG A 98 9.10 7.27 24.10
C ARG A 98 9.39 7.86 22.72
N ARG A 99 8.80 7.25 21.69
CA ARG A 99 8.74 7.81 20.35
C ARG A 99 7.37 7.62 19.77
N GLU A 100 6.90 8.62 19.07
CA GLU A 100 5.76 8.55 18.17
C GLU A 100 6.25 8.82 16.75
N ASP A 101 5.85 7.95 15.81
CA ASP A 101 6.09 8.09 14.39
C ASP A 101 4.76 8.18 13.66
N VAL A 102 4.63 9.19 12.81
CA VAL A 102 3.38 9.47 12.10
C VAL A 102 3.69 9.51 10.63
N SER A 103 3.13 8.55 9.86
CA SER A 103 3.31 8.50 8.42
C SER A 103 2.74 9.75 7.74
N SER A 104 3.20 10.07 6.54
CA SER A 104 2.66 11.19 5.74
C SER A 104 2.73 12.58 6.42
N THR A 105 3.69 12.80 7.32
CA THR A 105 3.96 14.11 7.93
C THR A 105 5.18 14.81 7.31
N VAL A 106 5.24 16.15 7.44
CA VAL A 106 6.42 16.89 7.01
C VAL A 106 7.58 16.63 7.98
N SER A 107 8.74 16.31 7.44
CA SER A 107 9.98 16.17 8.20
C SER A 107 10.95 17.27 7.83
N VAL A 108 11.40 18.04 8.81
CA VAL A 108 12.39 19.11 8.65
C VAL A 108 13.43 19.01 9.75
N GLN A 109 14.62 19.60 9.49
CA GLN A 109 15.74 19.61 10.43
C GLN A 109 16.27 21.02 10.66
N VAL A 110 16.90 21.25 11.81
CA VAL A 110 17.60 22.48 12.11
C VAL A 110 18.63 22.76 11.00
N GLY A 111 18.61 24.00 10.47
CA GLY A 111 19.44 24.44 9.36
C GLY A 111 18.77 24.35 7.99
N GLN A 112 17.74 23.52 7.78
CA GLN A 112 17.02 23.48 6.51
C GLN A 112 16.32 24.80 6.21
N GLN A 113 16.29 25.13 4.92
CA GLN A 113 15.64 26.32 4.39
C GLN A 113 14.64 25.95 3.28
N GLY A 114 13.60 26.76 3.13
CA GLY A 114 12.62 26.56 2.09
C GLY A 114 11.40 27.47 2.22
N LEU A 115 10.38 27.15 1.45
CA LEU A 115 9.05 27.74 1.56
C LEU A 115 8.15 26.85 2.42
N PHE A 116 7.54 27.45 3.42
CA PHE A 116 6.58 26.83 4.32
C PHE A 116 5.18 27.34 4.03
N PHE A 117 4.26 26.43 3.79
CA PHE A 117 2.83 26.68 3.66
C PHE A 117 2.18 26.22 4.96
N LEU A 118 1.67 27.16 5.76
CA LEU A 118 1.21 26.89 7.12
C LEU A 118 -0.27 27.25 7.27
N GLU A 119 -0.96 26.44 8.08
CA GLU A 119 -2.35 26.65 8.48
C GLU A 119 -2.50 26.53 10.00
N ALA A 120 -3.68 26.91 10.55
CA ALA A 120 -3.97 26.64 11.94
C ALA A 120 -4.13 25.13 12.16
N ASP A 121 -3.55 24.62 13.25
CA ASP A 121 -3.73 23.21 13.62
C ASP A 121 -5.11 23.00 14.27
N PRO A 122 -6.03 22.20 13.67
CA PRO A 122 -7.33 21.97 14.25
C PRO A 122 -7.27 21.12 15.55
N GLY A 123 -6.23 20.32 15.72
CA GLY A 123 -6.00 19.50 16.92
C GLY A 123 -5.35 20.25 18.07
N GLN A 124 -4.70 21.38 17.79
CA GLN A 124 -3.97 22.20 18.78
C GLN A 124 -4.27 23.69 18.59
N PRO A 125 -5.31 24.22 19.25
CA PRO A 125 -5.70 25.62 19.11
C PRO A 125 -4.57 26.59 19.43
N GLY A 126 -4.31 27.51 18.49
CA GLY A 126 -3.24 28.51 18.61
C GLY A 126 -1.92 28.10 17.93
N GLU A 127 -1.76 26.85 17.56
CA GLU A 127 -0.60 26.35 16.84
C GLU A 127 -0.77 26.43 15.32
N LEU A 128 0.36 26.38 14.62
CA LEU A 128 0.45 26.22 13.17
C LEU A 128 0.94 24.83 12.83
N ARG A 129 0.43 24.25 11.75
CA ARG A 129 0.93 23.03 11.12
C ARG A 129 1.18 23.24 9.63
N ALA A 130 1.86 22.31 8.98
CA ALA A 130 2.04 22.32 7.52
C ALA A 130 0.72 22.10 6.80
N TYR A 131 0.34 23.01 5.91
CA TYR A 131 -0.78 22.84 4.97
C TYR A 131 -0.42 21.76 3.94
N ALA A 132 -1.31 20.81 3.72
CA ALA A 132 -1.09 19.67 2.83
C ALA A 132 0.05 18.70 3.26
N GLY A 133 0.31 18.58 4.58
CA GLY A 133 1.28 17.63 5.12
C GLY A 133 2.68 17.81 4.51
N PRO A 134 3.31 16.73 3.99
CA PRO A 134 4.65 16.82 3.39
C PRO A 134 4.79 17.81 2.25
N GLN A 135 3.71 18.14 1.55
CA GLN A 135 3.70 19.14 0.47
C GLN A 135 3.69 20.58 1.00
N GLY A 136 3.50 20.76 2.30
CA GLY A 136 3.58 22.07 2.97
C GLY A 136 4.98 22.63 3.13
N PHE A 137 6.00 21.91 2.66
CA PHE A 137 7.39 22.36 2.67
C PHE A 137 8.05 22.13 1.31
N ILE A 138 8.58 23.19 0.69
CA ILE A 138 9.41 23.13 -0.50
C ILE A 138 10.85 23.38 -0.08
N ALA A 139 11.66 22.32 -0.09
CA ALA A 139 13.04 22.36 0.39
C ALA A 139 13.96 23.04 -0.63
N TYR A 140 14.90 23.87 -0.13
CA TYR A 140 15.97 24.47 -0.94
C TYR A 140 17.20 23.59 -0.96
N ASP A 141 17.78 23.40 -2.14
CA ASP A 141 19.16 22.98 -2.32
C ASP A 141 20.02 24.21 -2.62
N LEU A 142 20.73 24.69 -1.61
CA LEU A 142 21.58 25.88 -1.74
C LEU A 142 22.85 25.61 -2.56
N ALA A 143 23.25 24.35 -2.76
CA ALA A 143 24.41 24.01 -3.56
C ALA A 143 24.14 24.17 -5.08
N SER A 144 22.91 23.92 -5.50
CA SER A 144 22.43 24.05 -6.88
C SER A 144 21.50 25.24 -7.10
N LEU A 145 21.06 25.94 -6.05
CA LEU A 145 20.03 26.98 -6.05
C LEU A 145 18.69 26.51 -6.61
N THR A 146 18.40 25.22 -6.50
CA THR A 146 17.13 24.59 -6.89
C THR A 146 16.23 24.39 -5.68
N ALA A 147 14.96 24.07 -5.94
CA ALA A 147 14.06 23.68 -4.88
C ALA A 147 13.22 22.46 -5.31
N SER A 148 12.78 21.68 -4.33
CA SER A 148 12.01 20.46 -4.60
C SER A 148 11.02 20.14 -3.50
N GLU A 149 9.98 19.43 -3.90
CA GLU A 149 8.89 18.89 -3.08
C GLU A 149 8.47 17.51 -3.62
N PRO A 150 7.58 16.76 -2.94
CA PRO A 150 7.23 15.41 -3.38
C PRO A 150 6.77 15.28 -4.83
N PHE A 151 6.14 16.32 -5.40
CA PHE A 151 5.55 16.27 -6.75
C PHE A 151 6.10 17.34 -7.70
N GLY A 152 7.14 18.06 -7.30
CA GLY A 152 7.65 19.18 -8.10
C GLY A 152 9.11 19.46 -7.87
N GLN A 153 9.78 19.91 -8.95
CA GLN A 153 11.14 20.43 -8.90
C GLN A 153 11.18 21.80 -9.58
N TYR A 154 11.92 22.71 -9.00
CA TYR A 154 12.08 24.09 -9.46
C TYR A 154 13.52 24.34 -9.81
N ALA A 155 13.79 24.68 -11.06
CA ALA A 155 15.14 24.86 -11.60
C ALA A 155 15.87 26.07 -10.96
N SER A 156 15.15 27.01 -10.34
CA SER A 156 15.68 28.14 -9.62
C SER A 156 14.75 28.53 -8.47
N ILE A 157 15.34 28.85 -7.32
CA ILE A 157 14.60 29.34 -6.15
C ILE A 157 13.98 30.71 -6.48
N GLU A 158 14.81 31.67 -6.95
CA GLU A 158 14.37 33.06 -7.12
C GLU A 158 13.54 33.27 -8.40
N GLU A 159 13.93 32.64 -9.53
CA GLU A 159 13.28 32.89 -10.80
C GLU A 159 12.01 32.05 -10.98
N THR A 160 12.11 30.71 -10.80
CA THR A 160 10.98 29.82 -11.07
C THR A 160 10.05 29.62 -9.89
N LEU A 161 10.59 29.36 -8.68
CA LEU A 161 9.73 29.08 -7.53
C LEU A 161 9.03 30.33 -7.00
N TYR A 162 9.76 31.45 -6.77
CA TYR A 162 9.13 32.66 -6.28
C TYR A 162 8.09 33.22 -7.27
N GLY A 163 8.38 33.15 -8.58
CA GLY A 163 7.44 33.53 -9.61
C GLY A 163 6.15 32.73 -9.55
N ALA A 164 6.24 31.41 -9.42
CA ALA A 164 5.11 30.51 -9.35
C ALA A 164 4.27 30.74 -8.08
N VAL A 165 4.91 30.97 -6.92
CA VAL A 165 4.20 31.24 -5.66
C VAL A 165 3.54 32.62 -5.69
N THR A 166 4.24 33.63 -6.18
CA THR A 166 3.72 35.01 -6.33
C THR A 166 2.49 35.03 -7.26
N ALA A 167 2.56 34.30 -8.37
CA ALA A 167 1.39 34.13 -9.26
C ALA A 167 0.22 33.43 -8.52
N GLY A 168 0.52 32.45 -7.69
CA GLY A 168 -0.50 31.73 -6.89
C GLY A 168 -1.12 32.60 -5.80
N THR A 169 -0.33 33.44 -5.11
CA THR A 169 -0.82 34.35 -4.06
C THR A 169 -1.51 35.59 -4.61
N GLY A 170 -1.22 35.95 -5.85
CA GLY A 170 -1.71 37.19 -6.49
C GLY A 170 -1.06 38.48 -5.97
N ALA A 171 0.02 38.39 -5.20
CA ALA A 171 0.72 39.53 -4.60
C ALA A 171 2.23 39.29 -4.54
N ALA A 172 3.01 40.36 -4.66
CA ALA A 172 4.46 40.32 -4.42
C ALA A 172 4.77 39.96 -2.96
N TYR A 173 5.88 39.25 -2.74
CA TYR A 173 6.33 38.97 -1.38
C TYR A 173 6.89 40.23 -0.68
N ARG A 174 6.82 40.20 0.64
CA ARG A 174 7.45 41.21 1.49
C ARG A 174 8.71 40.64 2.14
N GLU A 175 9.84 41.30 1.97
CA GLU A 175 11.08 40.94 2.67
C GLU A 175 11.00 41.39 4.14
N VAL A 176 11.36 40.49 5.07
CA VAL A 176 11.39 40.71 6.52
C VAL A 176 12.83 40.86 6.98
N ALA A 177 13.70 39.98 6.49
CA ALA A 177 15.12 39.95 6.74
C ALA A 177 15.87 39.38 5.54
N PRO A 178 17.13 39.78 5.32
CA PRO A 178 17.95 39.22 4.25
C PRO A 178 18.29 37.75 4.52
N ASN A 179 18.05 36.86 3.53
CA ASN A 179 18.53 35.49 3.58
C ASN A 179 20.02 35.43 3.24
N ALA A 180 20.89 35.56 4.27
CA ALA A 180 22.32 35.58 4.08
C ALA A 180 22.88 34.29 3.46
N SER A 181 22.31 33.13 3.82
CA SER A 181 22.73 31.82 3.27
C SER A 181 22.45 31.70 1.79
N LEU A 182 21.25 32.12 1.34
CA LEU A 182 20.87 32.09 -0.08
C LEU A 182 21.73 33.07 -0.89
N ARG A 183 21.96 34.29 -0.36
CA ARG A 183 22.85 35.27 -0.99
C ARG A 183 24.28 34.75 -1.13
N ALA A 184 24.83 34.14 -0.06
CA ALA A 184 26.19 33.56 -0.09
C ALA A 184 26.27 32.41 -1.12
N ALA A 185 25.26 31.51 -1.15
CA ALA A 185 25.19 30.44 -2.12
C ALA A 185 25.14 30.95 -3.57
N THR A 186 24.34 31.99 -3.83
CA THR A 186 24.29 32.66 -5.14
C THR A 186 25.65 33.24 -5.57
N GLN A 187 26.36 33.89 -4.63
CA GLN A 187 27.70 34.40 -4.91
C GLN A 187 28.72 33.29 -5.16
N GLN A 188 28.71 32.24 -4.35
CA GLN A 188 29.58 31.07 -4.55
C GLN A 188 29.36 30.39 -5.87
N LEU A 189 28.08 30.19 -6.31
CA LEU A 189 27.76 29.57 -7.59
C LEU A 189 28.29 30.43 -8.75
N ARG A 190 28.16 31.75 -8.70
CA ARG A 190 28.73 32.67 -9.68
C ARG A 190 30.27 32.59 -9.73
N GLN A 191 30.94 32.53 -8.58
CA GLN A 191 32.39 32.38 -8.48
C GLN A 191 32.85 31.00 -9.03
N ARG A 192 32.12 29.92 -8.72
CA ARG A 192 32.40 28.57 -9.28
C ARG A 192 32.22 28.53 -10.79
N ALA A 193 31.24 29.21 -11.35
CA ALA A 193 31.04 29.30 -12.80
C ALA A 193 32.22 29.96 -13.51
N THR A 194 32.86 30.95 -12.86
CA THR A 194 34.09 31.60 -13.38
C THR A 194 35.38 30.81 -13.10
N ALA A 195 35.39 29.97 -12.03
CA ALA A 195 36.55 29.16 -11.61
C ALA A 195 36.58 27.75 -12.23
N ARG A 196 35.57 27.35 -13.04
CA ARG A 196 35.45 26.00 -13.60
C ARG A 196 36.58 25.56 -14.53
N GLU A 197 37.50 26.48 -14.90
CA GLU A 197 38.73 26.18 -15.64
C GLU A 197 39.87 25.58 -14.77
N GLN A 198 39.74 25.52 -13.43
CA GLN A 198 40.80 25.06 -12.53
C GLN A 198 40.40 23.92 -11.55
N ALA A 199 39.32 23.21 -11.78
CA ALA A 199 38.93 22.10 -10.89
C ALA A 199 39.76 20.83 -11.17
N VAL A 200 41.01 20.83 -10.73
CA VAL A 200 41.80 19.62 -10.51
C VAL A 200 41.35 19.06 -9.15
N ASN A 201 40.75 17.85 -9.15
CA ASN A 201 40.38 17.01 -8.02
C ASN A 201 38.89 17.07 -7.52
N ALA A 202 37.91 17.08 -8.42
CA ALA A 202 36.56 16.68 -7.99
C ALA A 202 36.57 15.17 -7.61
N PRO A 203 35.81 14.78 -6.56
CA PRO A 203 35.72 13.36 -6.19
C PRO A 203 35.14 12.54 -7.36
N THR A 204 35.53 11.27 -7.43
CA THR A 204 35.02 10.33 -8.42
C THR A 204 34.56 9.05 -7.75
N ILE A 205 33.42 8.51 -8.17
CA ILE A 205 32.95 7.18 -7.74
C ILE A 205 33.27 6.23 -8.88
N SER A 206 34.21 5.29 -8.64
CA SER A 206 34.59 4.27 -9.62
C SER A 206 33.66 3.05 -9.59
N ASP A 207 33.25 2.63 -8.38
CA ASP A 207 32.34 1.52 -8.16
C ASP A 207 31.68 1.58 -6.78
N PHE A 208 30.70 0.73 -6.55
CA PHE A 208 30.09 0.50 -5.23
C PHE A 208 29.51 -0.91 -5.12
N SER A 209 29.47 -1.45 -3.91
CA SER A 209 28.96 -2.79 -3.65
C SER A 209 28.30 -2.84 -2.26
N PRO A 210 27.19 -3.56 -2.13
CA PRO A 210 26.44 -4.28 -3.16
C PRO A 210 25.60 -3.32 -4.05
N LYS A 211 25.16 -3.78 -5.22
CA LYS A 211 24.25 -3.00 -6.11
C LYS A 211 22.81 -2.97 -5.62
N THR A 212 22.44 -3.95 -4.79
CA THR A 212 21.13 -4.08 -4.16
C THR A 212 21.31 -4.15 -2.65
N VAL A 213 20.59 -3.31 -1.93
CA VAL A 213 20.68 -3.17 -0.46
C VAL A 213 19.29 -3.08 0.16
N THR A 214 19.26 -3.12 1.49
CA THR A 214 18.11 -2.80 2.32
C THR A 214 18.40 -1.57 3.15
N ALA A 215 17.38 -0.80 3.55
CA ALA A 215 17.55 0.34 4.44
C ALA A 215 17.06 0.00 5.86
N GLY A 216 17.79 0.46 6.88
CA GLY A 216 17.42 0.28 8.30
C GLY A 216 17.56 -1.15 8.84
N THR A 217 18.17 -2.06 8.12
CA THR A 217 18.42 -3.45 8.60
C THR A 217 19.73 -3.61 9.36
N SER A 218 20.74 -2.82 9.03
CA SER A 218 22.03 -2.77 9.73
C SER A 218 22.05 -1.56 10.65
N THR A 219 21.69 -1.77 11.91
CA THR A 219 21.60 -0.73 12.95
C THR A 219 22.44 -1.14 14.16
N ILE A 220 22.47 -0.28 15.18
CA ILE A 220 23.36 -0.49 16.36
C ILE A 220 23.04 -1.80 17.11
N ASN A 221 21.81 -2.25 17.10
CA ASN A 221 21.38 -3.47 17.78
C ASN A 221 21.26 -4.70 16.87
N THR A 222 21.91 -4.70 15.70
CA THR A 222 21.95 -5.85 14.78
C THR A 222 23.36 -6.17 14.32
N THR A 223 23.60 -7.43 13.97
CA THR A 223 24.85 -7.90 13.33
C THR A 223 24.75 -7.94 11.81
N SER A 224 23.60 -7.53 11.25
CA SER A 224 23.35 -7.56 9.80
C SER A 224 24.22 -6.55 9.07
N THR A 225 24.86 -6.98 8.00
CA THR A 225 25.60 -6.11 7.05
C THR A 225 24.81 -5.83 5.78
N ASN A 226 23.57 -6.31 5.65
CA ASN A 226 22.76 -6.19 4.43
C ASN A 226 22.45 -4.75 4.01
N GLY A 227 22.48 -3.82 4.96
CA GLY A 227 22.28 -2.38 4.72
C GLY A 227 23.58 -1.57 4.62
N VAL A 228 24.75 -2.20 4.51
CA VAL A 228 26.03 -1.51 4.40
C VAL A 228 26.45 -1.39 2.94
N LEU A 229 26.74 -0.17 2.51
CA LEU A 229 27.28 0.17 1.19
C LEU A 229 28.76 0.49 1.29
N THR A 230 29.58 -0.17 0.47
CA THR A 230 30.99 0.19 0.26
C THR A 230 31.10 0.95 -1.06
N ILE A 231 31.60 2.17 -1.03
CA ILE A 231 31.78 3.05 -2.19
C ILE A 231 33.28 3.17 -2.43
N THR A 232 33.72 2.92 -3.66
CA THR A 232 35.14 3.02 -4.07
C THR A 232 35.29 4.16 -5.06
N GLY A 233 36.40 4.89 -5.00
CA GLY A 233 36.64 6.06 -5.85
C GLY A 233 37.96 6.73 -5.57
N ALA A 234 38.00 8.04 -5.73
CA ALA A 234 39.16 8.87 -5.38
C ALA A 234 38.69 10.30 -5.07
N GLY A 235 39.47 11.01 -4.28
CA GLY A 235 39.21 12.40 -3.95
C GLY A 235 38.11 12.59 -2.90
N PHE A 236 37.78 11.56 -2.11
CA PHE A 236 36.80 11.68 -1.03
C PHE A 236 37.37 12.45 0.18
N GLY A 237 38.68 12.50 0.29
CA GLY A 237 39.46 13.06 1.41
C GLY A 237 39.85 11.99 2.44
N ASP A 238 41.00 12.17 3.08
CA ASP A 238 41.55 11.21 4.06
C ASP A 238 40.68 11.05 5.30
N THR A 239 39.83 12.03 5.60
CA THR A 239 38.84 12.04 6.68
C THR A 239 37.54 12.63 6.17
N GLN A 240 36.43 12.24 6.81
CA GLN A 240 35.10 12.73 6.43
C GLN A 240 35.00 14.27 6.50
N GLY A 241 35.42 14.91 7.59
CA GLY A 241 35.26 16.34 7.80
C GLY A 241 33.80 16.77 7.55
N ASN A 242 33.61 17.69 6.57
CA ASN A 242 32.27 18.08 6.08
C ASN A 242 31.72 17.22 4.95
N GLY A 243 32.46 16.19 4.54
CA GLY A 243 32.05 15.27 3.48
C GLY A 243 30.81 14.42 3.88
N TYR A 244 30.04 14.01 2.91
CA TYR A 244 28.85 13.21 3.14
C TYR A 244 28.47 12.35 1.95
N VAL A 245 27.70 11.29 2.21
CA VAL A 245 26.95 10.52 1.21
C VAL A 245 25.50 10.95 1.28
N GLN A 246 24.82 11.05 0.12
CA GLN A 246 23.39 11.29 0.11
C GLN A 246 22.67 10.39 -0.89
N PHE A 247 21.51 9.86 -0.48
CA PHE A 247 20.67 8.94 -1.23
C PHE A 247 19.38 9.63 -1.67
N ARG A 248 18.72 9.11 -2.70
CA ARG A 248 17.38 9.56 -3.05
C ARG A 248 16.43 9.36 -1.87
N ASN A 249 15.60 10.35 -1.59
CA ASN A 249 14.62 10.29 -0.51
C ASN A 249 13.40 9.48 -0.95
N ALA A 250 13.11 8.37 -0.26
CA ALA A 250 11.99 7.50 -0.59
C ALA A 250 10.62 8.15 -0.30
N ASP A 251 10.54 9.00 0.73
CA ASP A 251 9.28 9.62 1.17
C ASP A 251 8.75 10.69 0.20
N ASN A 252 9.51 11.00 -0.84
CA ASN A 252 9.08 11.90 -1.91
C ASN A 252 9.45 11.40 -3.31
N GLY A 253 9.58 10.08 -3.47
CA GLY A 253 9.87 9.46 -4.75
C GLY A 253 11.23 9.81 -5.36
N GLY A 254 12.18 10.26 -4.55
CA GLY A 254 13.52 10.65 -4.99
C GLY A 254 13.62 12.09 -5.46
N ALA A 255 12.62 12.92 -5.20
CA ALA A 255 12.64 14.35 -5.56
C ALA A 255 13.76 15.11 -4.82
N THR A 256 14.07 14.72 -3.58
CA THR A 256 15.18 15.24 -2.80
C THR A 256 16.19 14.15 -2.47
N TYR A 257 17.26 14.55 -1.78
CA TYR A 257 18.23 13.64 -1.20
C TYR A 257 18.10 13.61 0.33
N THR A 258 18.51 12.48 0.92
CA THR A 258 18.59 12.28 2.36
C THR A 258 19.99 11.79 2.76
N ARG A 259 20.45 12.14 3.96
CA ARG A 259 21.84 11.87 4.43
C ARG A 259 21.82 10.95 5.64
N PRO A 260 22.69 9.94 5.69
CA PRO A 260 22.90 9.13 6.88
C PRO A 260 23.23 10.00 8.11
N VAL A 261 22.86 9.55 9.29
CA VAL A 261 23.33 10.15 10.54
C VAL A 261 24.82 9.86 10.73
N ALA A 262 25.52 10.64 11.57
CA ALA A 262 26.96 10.51 11.74
C ALA A 262 27.40 9.08 12.13
N THR A 263 26.61 8.39 12.93
CA THR A 263 26.89 7.03 13.40
C THR A 263 26.66 5.94 12.35
N ASP A 264 26.13 6.28 11.19
CA ASP A 264 25.97 5.35 10.08
C ASP A 264 27.24 5.22 9.22
N TYR A 265 28.21 6.15 9.37
CA TYR A 265 29.49 6.04 8.69
C TYR A 265 30.42 5.09 9.46
N LEU A 266 30.80 3.98 8.82
CA LEU A 266 31.65 2.94 9.42
C LEU A 266 33.14 3.20 9.16
N SER A 267 33.45 3.71 7.96
CA SER A 267 34.81 4.15 7.60
C SER A 267 34.78 5.20 6.50
N TRP A 268 35.80 6.03 6.48
CA TRP A 268 36.01 7.05 5.45
C TRP A 268 37.51 7.19 5.16
N SER A 269 37.88 7.11 3.88
CA SER A 269 39.22 7.40 3.36
C SER A 269 39.10 8.07 2.01
N ASP A 270 40.21 8.58 1.46
CA ASP A 270 40.21 9.20 0.13
C ASP A 270 39.70 8.30 -0.99
N SER A 271 39.84 6.98 -0.84
CA SER A 271 39.49 6.01 -1.90
C SER A 271 38.31 5.10 -1.56
N GLN A 272 37.83 5.07 -0.31
CA GLN A 272 36.75 4.17 0.10
C GLN A 272 35.92 4.76 1.24
N ILE A 273 34.60 4.58 1.13
CA ILE A 273 33.63 4.92 2.18
C ILE A 273 32.79 3.66 2.45
N GLN A 274 32.57 3.34 3.74
CA GLN A 274 31.57 2.37 4.17
C GLN A 274 30.50 3.07 4.99
N VAL A 275 29.25 2.93 4.57
CA VAL A 275 28.11 3.63 5.17
C VAL A 275 26.87 2.72 5.22
N ARG A 276 26.12 2.81 6.32
CA ARG A 276 24.79 2.19 6.39
C ARG A 276 23.79 2.99 5.56
N VAL A 277 22.98 2.31 4.77
CA VAL A 277 21.88 2.93 4.03
C VAL A 277 20.73 3.18 4.99
N PRO A 278 20.37 4.44 5.27
CA PRO A 278 19.46 4.76 6.36
C PRO A 278 18.00 4.59 5.96
N SER A 279 17.17 4.14 6.88
CA SER A 279 15.72 4.34 6.84
C SER A 279 15.26 5.44 7.80
N PHE A 280 16.15 5.86 8.70
CA PHE A 280 16.03 7.07 9.48
C PHE A 280 17.31 7.89 9.30
N SER A 281 17.25 8.89 8.46
CA SER A 281 18.36 9.78 8.10
C SER A 281 18.42 11.01 8.99
N GLN A 282 19.33 11.93 8.68
CA GLN A 282 19.38 13.24 9.36
C GLN A 282 18.06 14.02 9.27
N THR A 283 17.27 13.80 8.21
CA THR A 283 15.95 14.43 8.01
C THR A 283 14.79 13.53 8.43
N GLY A 284 15.06 12.38 9.05
CA GLY A 284 14.03 11.40 9.41
C GLY A 284 13.52 10.55 8.26
N ASN A 285 14.00 10.76 7.03
CA ASN A 285 13.49 10.13 5.82
C ASN A 285 14.28 8.88 5.45
N ALA A 286 13.65 7.95 4.71
CA ALA A 286 14.29 6.74 4.22
C ALA A 286 15.06 6.98 2.92
N ALA A 287 16.18 6.27 2.76
CA ALA A 287 16.88 6.17 1.48
C ALA A 287 16.11 5.26 0.52
N GLY A 288 16.02 5.66 -0.74
CA GLY A 288 15.34 4.94 -1.79
C GLY A 288 16.23 4.62 -3.00
N THR A 289 15.72 3.80 -3.89
CA THR A 289 16.33 3.42 -5.16
C THR A 289 16.66 4.64 -6.02
N GLY A 290 17.87 4.70 -6.58
CA GLY A 290 18.31 5.75 -7.49
C GLY A 290 19.81 6.00 -7.45
N THR A 291 20.27 6.98 -8.20
CA THR A 291 21.68 7.43 -8.12
C THR A 291 21.91 8.14 -6.79
N PHE A 292 23.04 7.87 -6.16
CA PHE A 292 23.48 8.54 -4.92
C PHE A 292 24.68 9.44 -5.21
N GLN A 293 25.02 10.28 -4.25
CA GLN A 293 26.12 11.23 -4.38
C GLN A 293 27.06 11.17 -3.19
N VAL A 294 28.33 11.46 -3.46
CA VAL A 294 29.38 11.69 -2.44
C VAL A 294 29.85 13.14 -2.59
N ALA A 295 29.82 13.86 -1.49
CA ALA A 295 30.46 15.17 -1.38
C ALA A 295 31.81 15.03 -0.66
N ASP A 296 32.84 15.66 -1.16
CA ASP A 296 34.10 15.84 -0.44
C ASP A 296 33.98 16.90 0.68
N ASN A 297 35.06 17.10 1.41
CA ASN A 297 35.13 18.09 2.50
C ASN A 297 34.91 19.55 2.01
N ASN A 298 35.12 19.82 0.73
CA ASN A 298 34.97 21.16 0.11
C ASN A 298 33.59 21.31 -0.55
N GLY A 299 32.75 20.28 -0.48
CA GLY A 299 31.39 20.25 -1.06
C GLY A 299 31.36 20.00 -2.56
N ALA A 300 32.47 19.53 -3.19
CA ALA A 300 32.42 19.03 -4.57
C ALA A 300 31.70 17.67 -4.60
N LEU A 301 30.84 17.46 -5.60
CA LEU A 301 29.95 16.32 -5.68
C LEU A 301 30.35 15.33 -6.78
N ALA A 302 30.41 14.05 -6.45
CA ALA A 302 30.40 12.93 -7.39
C ALA A 302 29.04 12.24 -7.36
N THR A 303 28.51 11.89 -8.53
CA THR A 303 27.26 11.10 -8.66
C THR A 303 27.61 9.69 -9.15
N SER A 304 26.98 8.67 -8.58
CA SER A 304 27.16 7.27 -9.02
C SER A 304 26.74 7.09 -10.47
N ALA A 305 27.53 6.36 -11.26
CA ALA A 305 27.27 6.10 -12.67
C ALA A 305 26.02 5.22 -12.90
N SER A 306 25.67 4.39 -11.91
CA SER A 306 24.46 3.56 -11.92
C SER A 306 23.67 3.74 -10.63
N PRO A 307 22.35 3.48 -10.65
CA PRO A 307 21.55 3.52 -9.44
C PRO A 307 21.89 2.37 -8.48
N ILE A 308 21.76 2.64 -7.18
CA ILE A 308 21.63 1.59 -6.18
C ILE A 308 20.15 1.18 -6.10
N THR A 309 19.87 -0.10 -5.91
CA THR A 309 18.51 -0.60 -5.66
C THR A 309 18.31 -0.78 -4.16
N VAL A 310 17.36 -0.07 -3.57
CA VAL A 310 16.90 -0.28 -2.19
C VAL A 310 15.63 -1.12 -2.27
N THR A 311 15.74 -2.41 -1.90
CA THR A 311 14.63 -3.35 -2.04
C THR A 311 13.52 -3.08 -1.05
N TYR A 312 13.88 -2.79 0.20
CA TYR A 312 12.93 -2.40 1.24
C TYR A 312 13.60 -1.55 2.32
N ALA A 313 12.78 -0.85 3.08
CA ALA A 313 13.20 -0.02 4.19
C ALA A 313 12.35 -0.31 5.44
N LEU A 314 13.00 -0.38 6.61
CA LEU A 314 12.34 -0.69 7.88
C LEU A 314 12.30 0.56 8.75
N SER A 315 11.20 0.76 9.48
CA SER A 315 11.12 1.82 10.49
C SER A 315 12.19 1.61 11.57
N ASN A 316 12.86 2.70 11.91
CA ASN A 316 13.86 2.74 12.98
C ASN A 316 13.54 3.87 13.96
N VAL A 317 13.95 3.71 15.21
CA VAL A 317 13.99 4.80 16.18
C VAL A 317 15.39 5.37 16.25
N ASN A 318 15.51 6.67 16.06
CA ASN A 318 16.73 7.39 16.40
C ASN A 318 16.64 7.89 17.84
N SER A 319 17.61 7.47 18.66
CA SER A 319 17.77 7.93 20.04
C SER A 319 19.25 8.21 20.28
N ASP A 320 19.56 9.41 20.74
CA ASP A 320 20.93 9.89 20.98
C ASP A 320 21.86 9.74 19.75
N GLY A 321 21.32 9.96 18.56
CA GLY A 321 22.06 9.86 17.29
C GLY A 321 22.30 8.43 16.82
N LEU A 322 21.75 7.42 17.49
CA LEU A 322 21.86 6.00 17.12
C LEU A 322 20.53 5.49 16.57
N ASN A 323 20.59 4.73 15.49
CA ASN A 323 19.43 4.10 14.88
C ASN A 323 19.22 2.68 15.46
N TYR A 324 18.00 2.38 15.87
CA TYR A 324 17.58 1.11 16.47
C TYR A 324 16.45 0.48 15.68
N ARG A 325 16.47 -0.83 15.54
CA ARG A 325 15.34 -1.62 15.05
C ARG A 325 14.26 -1.75 16.13
N ILE A 326 13.03 -1.97 15.69
CA ILE A 326 11.84 -2.04 16.54
C ILE A 326 11.34 -3.48 16.57
N HIS A 327 11.03 -3.97 17.76
CA HIS A 327 10.34 -5.26 17.95
C HIS A 327 8.83 -5.08 17.90
N LEU A 328 8.14 -5.97 17.21
CA LEU A 328 6.73 -6.21 17.46
C LEU A 328 6.58 -6.97 18.78
N ILE A 329 5.54 -6.65 19.53
CA ILE A 329 5.17 -7.29 20.80
C ILE A 329 3.69 -7.68 20.80
N SER A 330 3.20 -8.24 21.88
CA SER A 330 1.78 -8.50 22.12
C SER A 330 1.31 -7.66 23.31
N PRO A 331 0.88 -6.42 23.11
CA PRO A 331 0.54 -5.52 24.21
C PRO A 331 -0.56 -6.08 25.12
N ASP A 332 -1.58 -6.70 24.54
CA ASP A 332 -2.75 -7.29 25.21
C ASP A 332 -2.58 -8.78 25.57
N GLY A 333 -1.43 -9.39 25.25
CA GLY A 333 -1.18 -10.82 25.48
C GLY A 333 -1.86 -11.76 24.47
N SER A 334 -2.57 -11.26 23.47
CA SER A 334 -3.25 -12.06 22.42
C SER A 334 -2.30 -12.75 21.44
N GLY A 335 -1.03 -12.38 21.47
CA GLY A 335 0.01 -12.83 20.54
C GLY A 335 0.32 -11.81 19.43
N GLY A 336 -0.42 -10.72 19.36
CA GLY A 336 -0.26 -9.65 18.38
C GLY A 336 -0.96 -8.37 18.79
N TYR A 337 -1.64 -7.72 17.86
CA TYR A 337 -2.36 -6.47 18.09
C TYR A 337 -3.84 -6.65 17.78
N THR A 338 -4.70 -6.19 18.69
CA THR A 338 -6.15 -6.15 18.48
C THR A 338 -6.57 -4.75 18.07
N LEU A 339 -7.13 -4.61 16.87
CA LEU A 339 -7.61 -3.34 16.32
C LEU A 339 -9.10 -3.16 16.63
N GLN A 340 -9.52 -1.91 16.83
CA GLN A 340 -10.91 -1.56 17.13
C GLN A 340 -11.40 -0.47 16.17
N TYR A 341 -12.57 -0.70 15.56
CA TYR A 341 -13.18 0.34 14.73
C TYR A 341 -13.82 1.40 15.62
N SER A 342 -13.55 2.67 15.31
CA SER A 342 -14.25 3.80 15.93
C SER A 342 -15.66 3.99 15.35
N SER A 343 -16.44 4.88 15.94
CA SER A 343 -17.78 5.23 15.47
C SER A 343 -17.78 5.92 14.11
N SER A 344 -16.69 6.58 13.72
CA SER A 344 -16.54 7.25 12.41
C SER A 344 -16.22 6.27 11.28
N PHE A 345 -15.81 5.03 11.57
CA PHE A 345 -15.37 4.08 10.55
C PHE A 345 -16.58 3.45 9.83
N PRO A 346 -16.82 3.77 8.53
CA PRO A 346 -18.04 3.37 7.84
C PRO A 346 -18.08 1.88 7.54
N ALA A 347 -19.29 1.33 7.49
CA ALA A 347 -19.52 -0.10 7.31
C ALA A 347 -18.91 -0.64 6.00
N GLU A 348 -19.01 0.14 4.91
CA GLU A 348 -18.47 -0.21 3.59
C GLU A 348 -16.94 -0.29 3.55
N ALA A 349 -16.23 0.42 4.44
CA ALA A 349 -14.78 0.38 4.52
C ALA A 349 -14.26 -0.85 5.27
N LYS A 350 -15.10 -1.54 6.07
CA LYS A 350 -14.66 -2.67 6.90
C LYS A 350 -14.16 -3.85 6.06
N ALA A 351 -14.89 -4.22 5.02
CA ALA A 351 -14.51 -5.36 4.19
C ALA A 351 -13.16 -5.16 3.47
N PRO A 352 -12.88 -4.06 2.76
CA PRO A 352 -11.57 -3.85 2.15
C PRO A 352 -10.45 -3.67 3.19
N PHE A 353 -10.70 -3.08 4.37
CA PHE A 353 -9.73 -3.03 5.46
C PHE A 353 -9.33 -4.42 5.94
N VAL A 354 -10.32 -5.32 6.12
CA VAL A 354 -10.08 -6.72 6.51
C VAL A 354 -9.31 -7.46 5.41
N ARG A 355 -9.61 -7.28 4.13
CA ARG A 355 -8.84 -7.91 3.04
C ARG A 355 -7.37 -7.46 3.06
N ALA A 356 -7.11 -6.18 3.28
CA ALA A 356 -5.76 -5.66 3.46
C ALA A 356 -5.03 -6.31 4.66
N LEU A 357 -5.70 -6.40 5.81
CA LEU A 357 -5.16 -7.07 7.00
C LEU A 357 -4.87 -8.55 6.74
N GLN A 358 -5.74 -9.22 6.01
CA GLN A 358 -5.58 -10.61 5.65
C GLN A 358 -4.36 -10.85 4.76
N ASN A 359 -4.04 -9.92 3.85
CA ASN A 359 -2.83 -10.01 3.04
C ASN A 359 -1.56 -10.09 3.91
N TRP A 360 -1.38 -9.19 4.87
CA TRP A 360 -0.24 -9.21 5.79
C TRP A 360 -0.23 -10.45 6.69
N ARG A 361 -1.41 -10.82 7.20
CA ARG A 361 -1.56 -11.95 8.10
C ARG A 361 -1.25 -13.29 7.42
N SER A 362 -1.85 -13.56 6.24
CA SER A 362 -1.74 -14.85 5.57
C SER A 362 -0.39 -15.08 4.91
N GLN A 363 0.24 -14.04 4.38
CA GLN A 363 1.48 -14.21 3.62
C GLN A 363 2.74 -14.13 4.49
N VAL A 364 2.69 -13.40 5.61
CA VAL A 364 3.88 -13.17 6.46
C VAL A 364 3.64 -13.57 7.91
N GLY A 365 2.38 -13.71 8.32
CA GLY A 365 2.04 -14.04 9.72
C GLY A 365 1.99 -12.83 10.65
N ILE A 366 1.86 -11.60 10.13
CA ILE A 366 1.64 -10.40 10.95
C ILE A 366 0.34 -10.60 11.74
N ASN A 367 0.45 -10.79 13.05
CA ASN A 367 -0.68 -11.14 13.90
C ASN A 367 -1.46 -9.89 14.33
N ARG A 368 -2.48 -9.56 13.54
CA ARG A 368 -3.46 -8.53 13.85
C ARG A 368 -4.86 -9.10 13.73
N THR A 369 -5.74 -8.70 14.65
CA THR A 369 -7.15 -9.11 14.69
C THR A 369 -8.04 -7.90 14.83
N ILE A 370 -9.32 -8.05 14.49
CA ILE A 370 -10.34 -7.01 14.69
C ILE A 370 -11.20 -7.42 15.88
N SER A 371 -11.35 -6.53 16.86
CA SER A 371 -12.26 -6.71 17.98
C SER A 371 -13.73 -6.59 17.54
N ALA A 372 -14.60 -7.40 18.11
CA ALA A 372 -16.05 -7.19 18.00
C ALA A 372 -16.52 -5.96 18.78
N THR A 373 -15.77 -5.52 19.80
CA THR A 373 -16.06 -4.32 20.59
C THR A 373 -15.51 -3.10 19.86
N PRO A 374 -16.32 -2.07 19.61
CA PRO A 374 -15.84 -0.80 19.06
C PRO A 374 -14.85 -0.10 19.97
N ALA A 375 -14.04 0.80 19.42
CA ALA A 375 -13.20 1.68 20.19
C ALA A 375 -14.07 2.57 21.15
N PRO A 376 -13.58 2.86 22.34
CA PRO A 376 -14.34 3.62 23.35
C PRO A 376 -14.61 5.07 22.90
N ASP A 377 -13.75 5.61 22.07
CA ASP A 377 -13.87 6.94 21.47
C ASP A 377 -13.35 6.99 20.04
N ASP A 378 -13.47 8.14 19.39
CA ASP A 378 -13.13 8.35 17.97
C ASP A 378 -11.92 9.30 17.85
N VAL A 379 -10.83 8.95 18.52
CA VAL A 379 -9.58 9.70 18.48
C VAL A 379 -8.39 8.74 18.42
N THR A 380 -7.32 9.18 17.79
CA THR A 380 -5.99 8.55 17.90
C THR A 380 -5.34 9.05 19.18
N LYS A 381 -4.75 8.19 19.98
CA LYS A 381 -4.04 8.54 21.22
C LYS A 381 -3.29 7.33 21.78
N LEU A 382 -2.28 7.55 22.60
CA LEU A 382 -1.59 6.47 23.30
C LEU A 382 -2.39 6.03 24.54
N ASP A 383 -3.17 4.93 24.43
CA ASP A 383 -4.07 4.48 25.48
C ASP A 383 -4.27 2.94 25.52
N ASP A 384 -3.38 2.19 24.90
CA ASP A 384 -3.44 0.73 24.75
C ASP A 384 -4.61 0.24 23.86
N VAL A 385 -5.24 1.12 23.05
CA VAL A 385 -6.30 0.79 22.09
C VAL A 385 -5.86 1.13 20.68
N ASN A 386 -5.67 0.12 19.83
CA ASN A 386 -5.33 0.36 18.44
C ASN A 386 -6.59 0.74 17.64
N VAL A 387 -6.78 2.02 17.35
CA VAL A 387 -7.98 2.58 16.71
C VAL A 387 -7.87 2.58 15.19
N VAL A 388 -8.98 2.29 14.52
CA VAL A 388 -9.15 2.48 13.07
C VAL A 388 -10.31 3.43 12.83
N ARG A 389 -10.03 4.62 12.24
CA ARG A 389 -11.01 5.69 12.13
C ARG A 389 -10.96 6.43 10.78
N PHE A 390 -12.00 7.20 10.48
CA PHE A 390 -11.94 8.27 9.50
C PHE A 390 -11.76 9.61 10.20
N ASP A 391 -10.77 10.39 9.75
CA ASP A 391 -10.41 11.67 10.38
C ASP A 391 -10.56 12.84 9.40
N PRO A 392 -11.56 13.72 9.61
CA PRO A 392 -11.75 14.89 8.77
C PRO A 392 -10.69 15.98 8.96
N THR A 393 -9.82 15.84 9.96
CA THR A 393 -8.78 16.83 10.27
C THR A 393 -7.44 16.52 9.58
N LEU A 394 -7.34 15.41 8.84
CA LEU A 394 -6.11 15.11 8.08
C LEU A 394 -5.78 16.24 7.10
N PRO A 395 -4.49 16.56 6.90
CA PRO A 395 -4.08 17.60 5.95
C PRO A 395 -4.58 17.31 4.53
N ALA A 396 -4.82 18.37 3.76
CA ALA A 396 -5.24 18.24 2.36
C ALA A 396 -4.26 17.36 1.56
N GLY A 397 -4.78 16.42 0.77
CA GLY A 397 -3.97 15.51 -0.03
C GLY A 397 -3.36 14.33 0.71
N VAL A 398 -3.66 14.13 1.99
CA VAL A 398 -3.28 12.94 2.77
C VAL A 398 -4.46 11.96 2.76
N LEU A 399 -4.26 10.74 2.23
CA LEU A 399 -5.30 9.72 2.12
C LEU A 399 -5.43 8.87 3.38
N GLY A 400 -4.32 8.55 4.01
CA GLY A 400 -4.23 7.78 5.24
C GLY A 400 -3.00 8.16 6.06
N VAL A 401 -3.05 7.84 7.34
CA VAL A 401 -1.96 8.05 8.30
C VAL A 401 -1.94 6.90 9.29
N THR A 402 -0.75 6.42 9.58
CA THR A 402 -0.47 5.47 10.65
C THR A 402 0.25 6.19 11.77
N TYR A 403 -0.29 6.13 12.98
CA TYR A 403 0.34 6.58 14.22
C TYR A 403 0.97 5.37 14.89
N SER A 404 2.29 5.33 14.99
CA SER A 404 3.01 4.24 15.64
C SER A 404 3.67 4.75 16.91
N TYR A 405 3.34 4.11 18.02
CA TYR A 405 3.86 4.46 19.34
C TYR A 405 4.90 3.45 19.78
N TYR A 406 6.06 3.94 20.21
CA TYR A 406 7.19 3.12 20.60
C TYR A 406 7.61 3.41 22.02
N SER A 407 8.04 2.34 22.71
CA SER A 407 8.65 2.42 24.05
C SER A 407 10.02 1.76 24.01
N GLY A 408 11.00 2.46 24.56
CA GLY A 408 12.37 1.96 24.73
C GLY A 408 12.65 1.48 26.15
N CYS A 409 13.60 0.57 26.29
CA CYS A 409 14.17 0.19 27.59
C CYS A 409 15.64 -0.23 27.44
N ALA A 410 16.41 -0.11 28.52
CA ALA A 410 17.72 -0.73 28.65
C ALA A 410 17.56 -2.10 29.34
N VAL A 411 18.15 -3.14 28.77
CA VAL A 411 18.23 -4.46 29.38
C VAL A 411 19.68 -4.73 29.82
N ASN A 412 19.88 -4.99 31.10
CA ASN A 412 21.18 -5.35 31.70
C ASN A 412 22.35 -4.43 31.30
N SER A 413 22.14 -3.13 31.27
CA SER A 413 23.13 -2.12 30.84
C SER A 413 23.59 -2.27 29.38
N GLY A 414 22.85 -3.03 28.57
CA GLY A 414 23.09 -3.16 27.13
C GLY A 414 22.49 -1.99 26.32
N PRO A 415 22.53 -2.09 24.99
CA PRO A 415 21.91 -1.10 24.11
C PRO A 415 20.38 -1.04 24.34
N LEU A 416 19.78 0.11 23.99
CA LEU A 416 18.34 0.28 24.06
C LEU A 416 17.62 -0.70 23.15
N ASN A 417 16.52 -1.25 23.66
CA ASN A 417 15.56 -2.04 22.89
C ASN A 417 14.27 -1.25 22.71
N TRP A 418 13.80 -1.17 21.47
CA TRP A 418 12.60 -0.42 21.12
C TRP A 418 11.49 -1.35 20.67
N GLN A 419 10.26 -1.05 21.07
CA GLN A 419 9.08 -1.89 20.86
C GLN A 419 7.92 -1.04 20.36
N ALA A 420 7.17 -1.57 19.39
CA ALA A 420 5.90 -1.00 18.96
C ALA A 420 4.84 -1.38 20.02
N VAL A 421 4.37 -0.40 20.77
CA VAL A 421 3.41 -0.64 21.85
C VAL A 421 1.97 -0.48 21.38
N GLU A 422 1.72 0.38 20.39
CA GLU A 422 0.39 0.68 19.87
C GLU A 422 0.48 1.20 18.43
N THR A 423 -0.57 1.04 17.66
CA THR A 423 -0.66 1.53 16.28
C THR A 423 -2.09 1.91 15.93
N ASP A 424 -2.33 3.19 15.64
CA ASP A 424 -3.62 3.71 15.20
C ASP A 424 -3.60 4.01 13.69
N TYR A 425 -4.78 3.94 13.07
CA TYR A 425 -4.96 4.21 11.65
C TYR A 425 -6.05 5.25 11.45
N ALA A 426 -5.73 6.31 10.71
CA ALA A 426 -6.69 7.33 10.33
C ALA A 426 -6.75 7.48 8.81
N TYR A 427 -7.94 7.62 8.24
CA TYR A 427 -8.17 7.77 6.81
C TYR A 427 -8.99 9.03 6.53
N ALA A 428 -8.73 9.70 5.41
CA ALA A 428 -9.52 10.85 4.99
C ALA A 428 -10.96 10.41 4.64
N PRO A 429 -12.01 11.07 5.16
CA PRO A 429 -13.39 10.73 4.81
C PRO A 429 -13.67 10.92 3.31
N VAL A 430 -13.04 11.91 2.69
CA VAL A 430 -13.07 12.18 1.27
C VAL A 430 -11.64 12.31 0.77
N PRO A 431 -11.17 11.43 -0.14
CA PRO A 431 -9.78 11.45 -0.64
C PRO A 431 -9.34 12.81 -1.16
N VAL A 432 -10.18 13.45 -1.95
CA VAL A 432 -9.96 14.80 -2.47
C VAL A 432 -11.29 15.54 -2.42
N PRO A 433 -11.45 16.52 -1.55
CA PRO A 433 -12.63 17.37 -1.51
C PRO A 433 -12.83 18.16 -2.82
N ALA A 434 -14.07 18.49 -3.13
CA ALA A 434 -14.38 19.38 -4.24
C ALA A 434 -13.72 20.75 -4.04
N SER A 435 -13.21 21.36 -5.12
CA SER A 435 -12.58 22.68 -5.07
C SER A 435 -12.82 23.43 -6.38
N GLY A 436 -13.50 24.58 -6.30
CA GLY A 436 -13.94 25.32 -7.48
C GLY A 436 -14.79 24.44 -8.41
N ASN A 437 -14.40 24.35 -9.68
CA ASN A 437 -15.06 23.49 -10.67
C ASN A 437 -14.58 22.03 -10.67
N ARG A 438 -13.65 21.66 -9.80
CA ARG A 438 -13.15 20.29 -9.68
C ARG A 438 -14.07 19.48 -8.74
N PRO A 439 -14.69 18.38 -9.23
CA PRO A 439 -15.50 17.51 -8.37
C PRO A 439 -14.62 16.80 -7.33
N ALA A 440 -15.22 16.39 -6.22
CA ALA A 440 -14.57 15.53 -5.26
C ALA A 440 -14.19 14.18 -5.89
N LEU A 441 -13.06 13.61 -5.48
CA LEU A 441 -12.77 12.21 -5.73
C LEU A 441 -13.23 11.38 -4.52
N THR A 442 -13.74 10.19 -4.77
CA THR A 442 -14.35 9.33 -3.75
C THR A 442 -13.53 8.06 -3.52
N TRP A 443 -13.86 7.31 -2.47
CA TRP A 443 -13.30 5.99 -2.23
C TRP A 443 -13.98 4.91 -3.08
N ASN A 444 -13.18 3.94 -3.53
CA ASN A 444 -13.65 2.65 -4.00
C ASN A 444 -13.51 1.64 -2.85
N PHE A 445 -14.64 1.15 -2.33
CA PHE A 445 -14.68 0.14 -1.26
C PHE A 445 -14.93 -1.28 -1.77
N VAL A 446 -15.19 -1.45 -3.07
CA VAL A 446 -15.52 -2.75 -3.66
C VAL A 446 -14.29 -3.44 -4.28
N THR A 447 -14.41 -4.72 -4.58
CA THR A 447 -13.32 -5.52 -5.19
C THR A 447 -13.02 -5.16 -6.64
N GLY A 448 -13.97 -4.49 -7.34
CA GLY A 448 -13.75 -3.98 -8.70
C GLY A 448 -12.67 -2.88 -8.74
N ASN A 449 -12.10 -2.65 -9.92
CA ASN A 449 -11.13 -1.58 -10.10
C ASN A 449 -11.78 -0.20 -9.90
N PRO A 450 -11.09 0.74 -9.24
CA PRO A 450 -11.55 2.11 -9.11
C PRO A 450 -11.60 2.79 -10.49
N THR A 451 -12.53 3.75 -10.65
CA THR A 451 -12.54 4.66 -11.78
C THR A 451 -11.50 5.78 -11.58
N THR A 452 -11.23 6.57 -12.61
CA THR A 452 -10.37 7.76 -12.51
C THR A 452 -10.93 8.86 -11.59
N ALA A 453 -12.17 8.72 -11.13
CA ALA A 453 -12.77 9.59 -10.11
C ALA A 453 -12.66 9.00 -8.69
N GLN A 454 -11.93 7.92 -8.50
CA GLN A 454 -11.87 7.19 -7.24
C GLN A 454 -10.43 6.82 -6.85
N TYR A 455 -10.20 6.74 -5.54
CA TYR A 455 -9.04 6.08 -4.94
C TYR A 455 -9.42 4.73 -4.37
N ASP A 456 -8.51 3.78 -4.44
CA ASP A 456 -8.74 2.42 -3.93
C ASP A 456 -8.45 2.34 -2.44
N PHE A 457 -9.50 2.21 -1.62
CA PHE A 457 -9.35 2.16 -0.16
C PHE A 457 -8.55 0.94 0.31
N GLU A 458 -8.73 -0.22 -0.32
CA GLU A 458 -7.99 -1.43 0.05
C GLU A 458 -6.48 -1.27 -0.13
N SER A 459 -6.05 -0.63 -1.22
CA SER A 459 -4.64 -0.34 -1.47
C SER A 459 -4.05 0.61 -0.44
N VAL A 460 -4.80 1.66 -0.06
CA VAL A 460 -4.38 2.61 0.98
C VAL A 460 -4.31 1.92 2.34
N ALA A 461 -5.33 1.13 2.69
CA ALA A 461 -5.34 0.38 3.95
C ALA A 461 -4.19 -0.65 4.02
N LEU A 462 -3.87 -1.32 2.91
CA LEU A 462 -2.76 -2.28 2.85
C LEU A 462 -1.41 -1.60 3.11
N HIS A 463 -1.20 -0.41 2.55
CA HIS A 463 0.00 0.39 2.77
C HIS A 463 0.09 0.89 4.23
N GLU A 464 -0.95 1.51 4.77
CA GLU A 464 -0.92 1.99 6.17
C GLU A 464 -0.66 0.84 7.15
N GLN A 465 -1.23 -0.33 6.88
CA GLN A 465 -0.93 -1.52 7.68
C GLN A 465 0.52 -1.99 7.54
N GLY A 466 1.19 -1.67 6.43
CA GLY A 466 2.63 -1.86 6.25
C GLY A 466 3.46 -0.99 7.20
N HIS A 467 3.10 0.30 7.36
CA HIS A 467 3.73 1.16 8.38
C HIS A 467 3.56 0.58 9.78
N GLY A 468 2.35 0.15 10.14
CA GLY A 468 2.13 -0.53 11.40
C GLY A 468 2.93 -1.84 11.53
N ALA A 469 3.31 -2.49 10.43
CA ALA A 469 4.22 -3.65 10.41
C ALA A 469 5.70 -3.23 10.42
N GLN A 470 6.02 -1.97 10.72
CA GLN A 470 7.37 -1.40 10.82
C GLN A 470 8.11 -1.31 9.46
N LEU A 471 7.38 -1.13 8.38
CA LEU A 471 7.91 -0.80 7.06
C LEU A 471 7.83 0.71 6.84
N THR A 472 8.80 1.27 6.13
CA THR A 472 8.75 2.65 5.66
C THR A 472 8.82 2.71 4.14
N HIS A 473 8.78 3.89 3.56
CA HIS A 473 8.65 4.06 2.12
C HIS A 473 9.85 3.53 1.33
N ILE A 474 9.56 3.14 0.11
CA ILE A 474 10.51 2.76 -0.95
C ILE A 474 10.20 3.52 -2.25
N ILE A 475 11.15 3.57 -3.17
CA ILE A 475 10.91 4.01 -4.55
C ILE A 475 10.71 2.75 -5.40
N SER A 476 9.46 2.38 -5.66
CA SER A 476 9.09 1.20 -6.43
C SER A 476 7.83 1.46 -7.26
N SER A 477 7.76 0.92 -8.46
CA SER A 477 6.55 0.98 -9.29
C SER A 477 5.49 -0.06 -8.90
N THR A 478 5.88 -1.13 -8.22
CA THR A 478 5.04 -2.29 -7.87
C THR A 478 4.80 -2.45 -6.37
N GLY A 479 5.77 -2.08 -5.53
CA GLY A 479 5.70 -2.23 -4.08
C GLY A 479 4.55 -1.44 -3.44
N VAL A 480 3.89 -2.07 -2.48
CA VAL A 480 2.82 -1.45 -1.69
C VAL A 480 3.36 -0.27 -0.89
N MET A 481 4.59 -0.38 -0.36
CA MET A 481 5.24 0.67 0.43
C MET A 481 5.84 1.81 -0.40
N ASN A 482 5.53 1.91 -1.69
CA ASN A 482 5.87 3.11 -2.44
C ASN A 482 5.10 4.31 -1.89
N PHE A 483 5.72 5.50 -1.79
CA PHE A 483 5.09 6.69 -1.20
C PHE A 483 3.79 7.13 -1.92
N ALA A 484 3.45 6.55 -3.09
CA ALA A 484 2.51 7.09 -4.08
C ALA A 484 1.60 6.11 -4.88
N ILE A 485 0.16 6.33 -4.92
CA ILE A 485 -0.83 5.62 -5.76
C ILE A 485 -1.68 6.59 -6.61
N ALA A 486 -2.01 6.32 -7.86
CA ALA A 486 -2.90 7.16 -8.66
C ALA A 486 -4.38 6.84 -8.40
N ASN A 487 -5.24 7.84 -8.60
CA ASN A 487 -6.68 7.58 -8.75
C ASN A 487 -6.91 6.64 -9.96
N GLY A 488 -7.83 5.71 -9.82
CA GLY A 488 -8.06 4.65 -10.81
C GLY A 488 -7.07 3.48 -10.76
N ALA A 489 -6.04 3.53 -9.92
CA ALA A 489 -5.07 2.44 -9.75
C ALA A 489 -5.35 1.59 -8.51
N THR A 490 -4.82 0.34 -8.53
CA THR A 490 -4.84 -0.59 -7.39
C THR A 490 -3.45 -1.10 -7.07
N ARG A 491 -3.17 -1.32 -5.78
CA ARG A 491 -2.00 -2.04 -5.24
C ARG A 491 -2.46 -2.95 -4.10
N ARG A 492 -3.17 -4.02 -4.44
CA ARG A 492 -3.78 -4.95 -3.48
C ARG A 492 -2.96 -6.22 -3.25
N THR A 493 -1.80 -6.34 -3.90
CA THR A 493 -0.92 -7.52 -3.82
C THR A 493 0.44 -7.11 -3.26
N LEU A 494 0.91 -7.83 -2.26
CA LEU A 494 2.24 -7.64 -1.69
C LEU A 494 3.29 -8.17 -2.67
N ASP A 495 4.28 -7.35 -2.95
CA ASP A 495 5.42 -7.72 -3.79
C ASP A 495 6.40 -8.61 -3.00
N ALA A 496 6.90 -9.68 -3.63
CA ALA A 496 7.71 -10.69 -2.95
C ALA A 496 9.07 -10.17 -2.50
N ASP A 497 9.71 -9.35 -3.33
CA ASP A 497 11.09 -8.90 -3.13
C ASP A 497 11.16 -7.64 -2.27
N THR A 498 10.06 -6.90 -2.17
CA THR A 498 9.97 -5.67 -1.40
C THR A 498 9.12 -5.85 -0.14
N ASP A 499 7.81 -5.96 -0.27
CA ASP A 499 6.87 -5.91 0.85
C ASP A 499 6.96 -7.16 1.75
N LEU A 500 6.96 -8.37 1.13
CA LEU A 500 7.05 -9.63 1.87
C LEU A 500 8.43 -9.83 2.50
N ALA A 501 9.51 -9.50 1.77
CA ALA A 501 10.87 -9.59 2.30
C ALA A 501 11.08 -8.63 3.48
N ALA A 502 10.55 -7.41 3.41
CA ALA A 502 10.58 -6.44 4.50
C ALA A 502 9.87 -6.96 5.74
N ALA A 503 8.61 -7.36 5.60
CA ALA A 503 7.80 -7.85 6.70
C ALA A 503 8.39 -9.13 7.30
N GLN A 504 8.94 -10.04 6.49
CA GLN A 504 9.64 -11.22 6.99
C GLN A 504 10.89 -10.86 7.81
N SER A 505 11.62 -9.80 7.41
CA SER A 505 12.75 -9.28 8.19
C SER A 505 12.31 -8.78 9.57
N VAL A 506 11.17 -8.05 9.64
CA VAL A 506 10.59 -7.60 10.92
C VAL A 506 10.13 -8.79 11.77
N MET A 507 9.46 -9.76 11.15
CA MET A 507 9.01 -10.99 11.82
C MET A 507 10.16 -11.78 12.41
N ASN A 508 11.21 -12.02 11.64
CA ASN A 508 12.41 -12.74 12.08
C ASN A 508 13.09 -12.02 13.26
N TYR A 509 13.15 -10.68 13.21
CA TYR A 509 13.71 -9.88 14.30
C TYR A 509 12.84 -9.94 15.56
N SER A 510 11.52 -9.89 15.41
CA SER A 510 10.58 -9.86 16.54
C SER A 510 10.34 -11.23 17.19
N THR A 511 10.49 -12.34 16.44
CA THR A 511 10.22 -13.70 16.92
C THR A 511 11.48 -14.57 17.11
N GLY A 512 12.64 -14.10 16.63
CA GLY A 512 13.93 -14.80 16.70
C GLY A 512 14.53 -14.89 18.10
N ALA A 513 15.73 -15.45 18.23
CA ALA A 513 16.43 -15.68 19.49
C ALA A 513 16.65 -14.40 20.33
N ASN A 514 16.78 -13.24 19.67
CA ASN A 514 16.93 -11.93 20.33
C ASN A 514 15.60 -11.37 20.90
N SER A 515 14.53 -12.10 20.72
CA SER A 515 13.18 -11.71 21.15
C SER A 515 12.96 -11.73 22.67
N THR A 516 13.94 -12.15 23.46
CA THR A 516 13.88 -12.20 24.94
C THR A 516 14.06 -10.84 25.60
N GLU A 517 14.56 -9.84 24.89
CA GLU A 517 14.89 -8.50 25.41
C GLU A 517 13.73 -7.51 25.30
N ARG A 518 12.51 -7.92 25.71
CA ARG A 518 11.27 -7.15 25.49
C ARG A 518 10.81 -6.30 26.66
N CYS A 519 11.72 -5.86 27.51
CA CYS A 519 11.35 -4.98 28.62
C CYS A 519 10.19 -5.53 29.50
N GLY A 520 10.08 -6.85 29.64
CA GLY A 520 9.00 -7.49 30.38
C GLY A 520 7.64 -7.55 29.63
N ARG A 521 7.58 -7.13 28.36
CA ARG A 521 6.36 -7.20 27.55
C ARG A 521 6.14 -8.60 26.95
N PRO A 522 4.89 -9.06 26.76
CA PRO A 522 4.60 -10.35 26.13
C PRO A 522 5.15 -10.43 24.69
N ALA A 523 5.57 -11.63 24.32
CA ALA A 523 6.15 -11.91 23.02
C ALA A 523 5.14 -11.78 21.90
N PHE A 524 5.53 -11.14 20.79
CA PHE A 524 4.82 -11.27 19.53
C PHE A 524 4.88 -12.73 19.04
N ARG A 525 3.77 -13.25 18.61
CA ARG A 525 3.65 -14.58 17.99
C ARG A 525 3.11 -14.40 16.57
N ALA A 526 3.79 -15.03 15.62
CA ALA A 526 3.24 -15.10 14.29
C ALA A 526 1.82 -15.69 14.34
N ALA A 527 0.94 -15.19 13.50
CA ALA A 527 -0.37 -15.77 13.35
C ALA A 527 -0.20 -17.26 12.97
N THR A 528 -0.69 -18.15 13.84
CA THR A 528 -0.57 -19.60 13.65
C THR A 528 -1.59 -20.13 12.66
N SER A 529 -2.63 -19.36 12.35
CA SER A 529 -3.55 -19.61 11.26
C SER A 529 -3.32 -18.56 10.19
N PRO A 530 -2.76 -18.95 9.06
CA PRO A 530 -3.00 -18.18 7.86
C PRO A 530 -4.51 -18.19 7.63
N LEU A 531 -5.07 -17.04 7.35
CA LEU A 531 -6.47 -16.93 6.98
C LEU A 531 -6.76 -17.75 5.71
N PRO A 532 -8.06 -18.04 5.46
CA PRO A 532 -8.46 -19.05 4.50
C PRO A 532 -7.83 -18.83 3.14
N VAL A 533 -7.65 -19.94 2.43
CA VAL A 533 -7.28 -20.05 1.01
C VAL A 533 -7.67 -18.82 0.21
N GLN A 534 -6.70 -18.21 -0.43
CA GLN A 534 -6.98 -17.14 -1.39
C GLN A 534 -7.66 -17.75 -2.63
N LEU A 535 -8.99 -17.79 -2.59
CA LEU A 535 -9.82 -18.25 -3.68
C LEU A 535 -9.73 -17.23 -4.83
N THR A 536 -9.19 -17.62 -5.97
CA THR A 536 -9.04 -16.74 -7.13
C THR A 536 -10.21 -16.86 -8.11
N ALA A 537 -10.90 -18.00 -8.10
CA ALA A 537 -12.08 -18.23 -8.91
C ALA A 537 -12.99 -19.26 -8.24
N PHE A 538 -14.30 -19.06 -8.36
CA PHE A 538 -15.31 -20.06 -8.10
C PHE A 538 -16.42 -19.91 -9.12
N GLY A 539 -16.76 -21.00 -9.80
CA GLY A 539 -17.78 -21.01 -10.83
C GLY A 539 -18.57 -22.29 -10.84
N ALA A 540 -19.80 -22.21 -11.32
CA ALA A 540 -20.69 -23.35 -11.49
C ALA A 540 -21.28 -23.33 -12.91
N ARG A 541 -21.31 -24.48 -13.59
CA ARG A 541 -21.83 -24.60 -14.94
C ARG A 541 -22.67 -25.86 -15.05
N TYR A 542 -23.91 -25.70 -15.49
CA TYR A 542 -24.78 -26.84 -15.80
C TYR A 542 -24.29 -27.57 -17.05
N GLN A 543 -24.28 -28.90 -16.99
CA GLN A 543 -23.99 -29.80 -18.10
C GLN A 543 -25.15 -30.76 -18.26
N ALA A 544 -25.84 -30.69 -19.40
CA ALA A 544 -27.00 -31.52 -19.68
C ALA A 544 -26.64 -33.01 -19.55
N GLY A 545 -27.47 -33.77 -18.81
CA GLY A 545 -27.26 -35.18 -18.54
C GLY A 545 -26.14 -35.52 -17.54
N GLN A 546 -25.42 -34.53 -17.03
CA GLN A 546 -24.28 -34.71 -16.10
C GLN A 546 -24.40 -33.92 -14.79
N GLY A 547 -25.39 -33.04 -14.68
CA GLY A 547 -25.56 -32.17 -13.50
C GLY A 547 -24.76 -30.90 -13.58
N THR A 548 -24.41 -30.30 -12.41
CA THR A 548 -23.64 -29.05 -12.33
C THR A 548 -22.18 -29.34 -12.03
N LEU A 549 -21.28 -28.90 -12.93
CA LEU A 549 -19.85 -28.88 -12.69
C LEU A 549 -19.49 -27.62 -11.93
N LEU A 550 -18.83 -27.79 -10.79
CA LEU A 550 -18.26 -26.72 -9.99
C LEU A 550 -16.75 -26.74 -10.16
N SER A 551 -16.16 -25.57 -10.36
CA SER A 551 -14.72 -25.42 -10.49
C SER A 551 -14.26 -24.24 -9.67
N TRP A 552 -13.11 -24.36 -9.00
CA TRP A 552 -12.49 -23.27 -8.28
C TRP A 552 -10.96 -23.35 -8.36
N ALA A 553 -10.35 -22.23 -8.14
CA ALA A 553 -8.90 -22.10 -8.10
C ALA A 553 -8.48 -21.32 -6.85
N THR A 554 -7.36 -21.74 -6.28
CA THR A 554 -6.72 -21.07 -5.16
C THR A 554 -5.36 -20.53 -5.63
N ALA A 555 -4.96 -19.34 -5.17
CA ALA A 555 -3.60 -18.83 -5.39
C ALA A 555 -2.61 -19.51 -4.42
N SER A 556 -3.06 -19.71 -3.19
CA SER A 556 -2.31 -20.39 -2.14
C SER A 556 -3.27 -21.06 -1.16
N GLU A 557 -2.78 -22.05 -0.43
CA GLU A 557 -3.52 -22.74 0.63
C GLU A 557 -2.59 -22.86 1.84
N VAL A 558 -3.13 -22.70 3.03
CA VAL A 558 -2.34 -22.91 4.23
C VAL A 558 -3.19 -23.58 5.29
N GLN A 559 -2.71 -24.72 5.78
CA GLN A 559 -3.39 -25.59 6.74
C GLN A 559 -4.85 -25.91 6.36
N SER A 560 -5.16 -25.91 5.07
CA SER A 560 -6.52 -26.15 4.58
C SER A 560 -6.84 -27.64 4.58
N ALA A 561 -7.92 -28.03 5.26
CA ALA A 561 -8.31 -29.44 5.36
C ALA A 561 -9.17 -29.88 4.19
N ALA A 562 -10.19 -29.09 3.80
CA ALA A 562 -11.12 -29.45 2.75
C ALA A 562 -11.98 -28.27 2.27
N PHE A 563 -12.54 -28.43 1.08
CA PHE A 563 -13.63 -27.64 0.55
C PHE A 563 -14.91 -28.43 0.61
N VAL A 564 -15.96 -27.90 1.24
CA VAL A 564 -17.30 -28.44 1.20
C VAL A 564 -18.12 -27.58 0.26
N ILE A 565 -18.62 -28.21 -0.80
CA ILE A 565 -19.56 -27.58 -1.73
C ILE A 565 -20.94 -27.63 -1.10
N GLU A 566 -21.57 -26.47 -0.94
CA GLU A 566 -22.92 -26.34 -0.43
C GLU A 566 -23.84 -25.74 -1.48
N SER A 567 -25.09 -26.20 -1.51
CA SER A 567 -26.11 -25.69 -2.40
C SER A 567 -27.43 -25.39 -1.69
N GLN A 568 -28.21 -24.48 -2.29
CA GLN A 568 -29.60 -24.22 -1.92
C GLN A 568 -30.43 -23.98 -3.19
N ASP A 569 -31.69 -24.40 -3.19
CA ASP A 569 -32.56 -24.26 -4.35
C ASP A 569 -33.35 -22.93 -4.39
N ASN A 570 -33.38 -22.21 -3.27
CA ASN A 570 -33.90 -20.85 -3.19
C ASN A 570 -33.17 -20.06 -2.05
N PRO A 571 -33.17 -18.71 -2.09
CA PRO A 571 -32.44 -17.89 -1.12
C PRO A 571 -32.84 -18.06 0.35
N THR A 572 -33.98 -18.65 0.64
CA THR A 572 -34.51 -18.84 2.00
C THR A 572 -34.34 -20.28 2.53
N SER A 573 -33.92 -21.24 1.69
CA SER A 573 -33.66 -22.61 2.12
C SER A 573 -32.32 -22.73 2.84
N ALA A 574 -32.19 -23.75 3.70
CA ALA A 574 -30.92 -24.06 4.34
C ALA A 574 -29.89 -24.56 3.33
N TRP A 575 -28.64 -24.20 3.53
CA TRP A 575 -27.52 -24.72 2.77
C TRP A 575 -27.31 -26.21 3.04
N GLN A 576 -27.21 -27.02 1.98
CA GLN A 576 -26.97 -28.45 2.06
C GLN A 576 -25.64 -28.82 1.45
N ALA A 577 -24.83 -29.62 2.16
CA ALA A 577 -23.57 -30.13 1.64
C ALA A 577 -23.83 -31.10 0.46
N VAL A 578 -23.11 -30.87 -0.64
CA VAL A 578 -23.22 -31.63 -1.90
C VAL A 578 -22.01 -32.55 -2.07
N ALA A 579 -20.82 -32.02 -1.84
CA ALA A 579 -19.58 -32.75 -1.98
C ALA A 579 -18.52 -32.20 -1.03
N ARG A 580 -17.51 -33.02 -0.71
CA ARG A 580 -16.33 -32.65 0.03
C ARG A 580 -15.10 -33.01 -0.78
N VAL A 581 -14.20 -32.07 -0.99
CA VAL A 581 -12.93 -32.23 -1.71
C VAL A 581 -11.79 -31.90 -0.75
N ALA A 582 -10.80 -32.79 -0.63
CA ALA A 582 -9.62 -32.52 0.20
C ALA A 582 -8.84 -31.34 -0.38
N ALA A 583 -8.39 -30.44 0.48
CA ALA A 583 -7.48 -29.37 0.13
C ALA A 583 -6.02 -29.87 0.08
N ALA A 584 -5.11 -29.05 -0.46
CA ALA A 584 -3.69 -29.43 -0.55
C ALA A 584 -2.93 -29.28 0.79
N GLY A 585 -3.61 -28.93 1.89
CA GLY A 585 -2.99 -28.61 3.16
C GLY A 585 -2.31 -27.25 3.10
N THR A 586 -1.00 -27.20 2.89
CA THR A 586 -0.25 -25.97 2.66
C THR A 586 0.35 -25.98 1.27
N SER A 587 -0.01 -25.02 0.42
CA SER A 587 0.51 -24.83 -0.93
C SER A 587 0.75 -23.35 -1.23
N ARG A 588 1.96 -23.01 -1.67
CA ARG A 588 2.32 -21.66 -2.12
C ARG A 588 2.14 -21.48 -3.64
N THR A 589 1.63 -22.50 -4.32
CA THR A 589 1.35 -22.47 -5.75
C THR A 589 -0.14 -22.62 -5.99
N ALA A 590 -0.63 -21.97 -7.04
CA ALA A 590 -2.03 -22.06 -7.45
C ALA A 590 -2.48 -23.52 -7.63
N ARG A 591 -3.69 -23.83 -7.15
CA ARG A 591 -4.33 -25.13 -7.27
C ARG A 591 -5.66 -24.96 -7.98
N GLN A 592 -6.05 -26.01 -8.70
CA GLN A 592 -7.36 -26.07 -9.36
C GLN A 592 -8.12 -27.31 -8.87
N TYR A 593 -9.39 -27.14 -8.62
CA TYR A 593 -10.29 -28.15 -8.10
C TYR A 593 -11.57 -28.20 -8.89
N GLN A 594 -12.18 -29.36 -8.90
CA GLN A 594 -13.49 -29.57 -9.49
C GLN A 594 -14.32 -30.54 -8.64
N ALA A 595 -15.60 -30.31 -8.63
CA ALA A 595 -16.59 -31.23 -8.06
C ALA A 595 -17.86 -31.21 -8.91
N ARG A 596 -18.67 -32.21 -8.76
CA ARG A 596 -19.92 -32.34 -9.51
C ARG A 596 -21.11 -32.53 -8.58
N ASP A 597 -22.13 -31.70 -8.75
CA ASP A 597 -23.46 -31.95 -8.21
C ASP A 597 -24.25 -32.69 -9.26
N ALA A 598 -24.41 -33.98 -9.01
CA ALA A 598 -25.12 -34.86 -9.94
C ALA A 598 -26.65 -34.70 -9.87
N ARG A 599 -27.22 -33.95 -8.97
CA ARG A 599 -28.68 -33.75 -8.83
C ARG A 599 -29.25 -32.95 -10.00
N PRO A 600 -30.51 -33.23 -10.38
CA PRO A 600 -31.18 -32.44 -11.41
C PRO A 600 -31.26 -30.98 -11.04
N LEU A 601 -31.14 -30.14 -12.05
CA LEU A 601 -31.37 -28.72 -11.92
C LEU A 601 -32.76 -28.38 -12.48
N ALA A 602 -33.68 -28.06 -11.58
CA ALA A 602 -34.97 -27.50 -11.92
C ALA A 602 -35.03 -26.04 -11.49
N GLY A 603 -34.95 -25.11 -12.44
CA GLY A 603 -34.91 -23.69 -12.13
C GLY A 603 -33.49 -23.19 -11.76
N THR A 604 -33.39 -22.37 -10.74
CA THR A 604 -32.11 -21.76 -10.27
C THR A 604 -31.64 -22.51 -9.03
N ARG A 605 -30.36 -22.86 -9.01
CA ARG A 605 -29.67 -23.36 -7.81
C ARG A 605 -28.47 -22.49 -7.48
N TYR A 606 -28.29 -22.21 -6.22
CA TYR A 606 -27.19 -21.40 -5.67
C TYR A 606 -26.15 -22.32 -5.06
N TYR A 607 -24.88 -21.96 -5.21
CA TYR A 607 -23.75 -22.71 -4.67
C TYR A 607 -22.81 -21.80 -3.96
N ARG A 608 -22.17 -22.30 -2.89
CA ARG A 608 -20.99 -21.69 -2.25
C ARG A 608 -20.01 -22.79 -1.85
N LEU A 609 -18.76 -22.40 -1.66
CA LEU A 609 -17.77 -23.23 -0.99
C LEU A 609 -17.73 -22.87 0.49
N ARG A 610 -17.73 -23.86 1.35
CA ARG A 610 -17.32 -23.75 2.74
C ARG A 610 -15.94 -24.39 2.86
N GLN A 611 -14.92 -23.59 3.05
CA GLN A 611 -13.58 -24.03 3.33
C GLN A 611 -13.48 -24.42 4.80
N LEU A 612 -12.75 -25.49 5.07
CA LEU A 612 -12.43 -25.97 6.40
C LEU A 612 -10.90 -26.00 6.53
N ASP A 613 -10.36 -25.41 7.58
CA ASP A 613 -8.96 -25.50 7.91
C ASP A 613 -8.71 -26.61 8.97
N LEU A 614 -7.45 -27.02 9.13
CA LEU A 614 -7.07 -28.11 10.05
C LEU A 614 -7.37 -27.79 11.53
N ASP A 615 -7.48 -26.53 11.87
CA ASP A 615 -7.84 -26.06 13.22
C ASP A 615 -9.35 -25.94 13.44
N GLY A 616 -10.17 -26.26 12.42
CA GLY A 616 -11.62 -26.16 12.46
C GLY A 616 -12.19 -24.80 12.06
N THR A 617 -11.34 -23.83 11.69
CA THR A 617 -11.83 -22.54 11.18
C THR A 617 -12.54 -22.72 9.84
N GLU A 618 -13.63 -21.97 9.64
CA GLU A 618 -14.46 -22.00 8.43
C GLU A 618 -14.48 -20.68 7.69
N ALA A 619 -14.46 -20.72 6.36
CA ALA A 619 -14.64 -19.56 5.50
C ALA A 619 -15.57 -19.89 4.33
N PHE A 620 -16.27 -18.87 3.80
CA PHE A 620 -17.24 -19.06 2.71
C PHE A 620 -16.85 -18.25 1.48
N SER A 621 -17.03 -18.85 0.29
CA SER A 621 -16.89 -18.14 -0.98
C SER A 621 -18.08 -17.21 -1.24
N PRO A 622 -17.94 -16.28 -2.20
CA PRO A 622 -19.12 -15.69 -2.84
C PRO A 622 -20.09 -16.76 -3.35
N VAL A 623 -21.39 -16.44 -3.38
CA VAL A 623 -22.43 -17.32 -3.91
C VAL A 623 -22.47 -17.19 -5.43
N VAL A 624 -22.48 -18.32 -6.13
CA VAL A 624 -22.72 -18.40 -7.57
C VAL A 624 -24.06 -19.09 -7.85
N SER A 625 -24.72 -18.74 -8.93
CA SER A 625 -25.99 -19.36 -9.31
C SER A 625 -25.91 -20.02 -10.68
N VAL A 626 -26.65 -21.08 -10.84
CA VAL A 626 -26.82 -21.79 -12.12
C VAL A 626 -28.29 -21.93 -12.40
N VAL A 627 -28.69 -21.63 -13.63
CA VAL A 627 -30.06 -21.74 -14.10
C VAL A 627 -30.13 -22.90 -15.09
N ALA A 628 -31.14 -23.78 -14.95
CA ALA A 628 -31.40 -24.78 -15.94
C ALA A 628 -31.83 -24.12 -17.28
N PRO A 629 -31.27 -24.55 -18.42
CA PRO A 629 -31.76 -24.07 -19.70
C PRO A 629 -33.27 -24.33 -19.82
N ALA A 630 -34.03 -23.32 -20.17
CA ALA A 630 -35.45 -23.45 -20.35
C ALA A 630 -35.75 -24.51 -21.47
N GLY A 631 -36.45 -25.58 -21.17
CA GLY A 631 -37.12 -26.42 -22.13
C GLY A 631 -36.56 -27.80 -22.45
N GLY A 632 -35.62 -28.36 -21.68
CA GLY A 632 -35.09 -29.73 -21.97
C GLY A 632 -35.47 -30.78 -20.92
N LEU A 633 -35.91 -32.00 -21.35
CA LEU A 633 -36.00 -33.17 -20.50
C LEU A 633 -34.59 -33.69 -20.20
N ALA A 634 -34.25 -33.81 -18.92
CA ALA A 634 -32.98 -34.36 -18.45
C ALA A 634 -33.22 -35.67 -17.68
N ALA A 635 -32.35 -36.67 -17.89
CA ALA A 635 -32.31 -37.92 -17.16
C ALA A 635 -30.86 -38.20 -16.73
N TYR A 636 -30.62 -38.48 -15.42
CA TYR A 636 -29.27 -38.78 -14.96
C TYR A 636 -29.27 -39.46 -13.56
N PRO A 637 -28.21 -40.17 -13.17
CA PRO A 637 -27.04 -40.43 -14.00
C PRO A 637 -27.42 -41.11 -15.32
N ASN A 638 -26.61 -40.95 -16.33
CA ASN A 638 -26.75 -41.63 -17.60
C ASN A 638 -25.35 -42.01 -18.13
N PRO A 639 -24.93 -43.25 -18.06
CA PRO A 639 -25.70 -44.46 -17.69
C PRO A 639 -26.19 -44.45 -16.23
N ALA A 640 -27.33 -45.16 -16.00
CA ALA A 640 -27.97 -45.24 -14.69
C ALA A 640 -28.01 -46.68 -14.17
N ALA A 641 -27.69 -46.88 -12.88
CA ALA A 641 -27.79 -48.13 -12.15
C ALA A 641 -28.77 -47.96 -10.97
N GLY A 642 -29.90 -48.68 -10.99
CA GLY A 642 -30.84 -48.72 -9.88
C GLY A 642 -31.80 -47.53 -9.75
N LEU A 643 -31.38 -46.31 -10.02
CA LEU A 643 -32.20 -45.11 -9.91
C LEU A 643 -31.79 -44.07 -10.96
N VAL A 644 -32.74 -43.39 -11.57
CA VAL A 644 -32.50 -42.21 -12.43
C VAL A 644 -33.37 -41.04 -12.01
N HIS A 645 -32.77 -39.87 -11.91
CA HIS A 645 -33.45 -38.63 -11.66
C HIS A 645 -33.89 -38.00 -12.99
N LEU A 646 -35.15 -37.63 -13.06
CA LEU A 646 -35.75 -37.01 -14.24
C LEU A 646 -36.18 -35.58 -13.92
N SER A 647 -35.91 -34.67 -14.83
CA SER A 647 -36.44 -33.30 -14.76
C SER A 647 -36.84 -32.83 -16.17
N GLY A 648 -37.98 -32.17 -16.26
CA GLY A 648 -38.50 -31.76 -17.56
C GLY A 648 -39.46 -30.56 -17.46
N PRO A 649 -39.87 -30.02 -18.62
CA PRO A 649 -40.78 -28.89 -18.64
C PRO A 649 -42.13 -29.29 -18.02
N LEU A 650 -42.70 -28.39 -17.19
CA LEU A 650 -43.98 -28.61 -16.51
C LEU A 650 -44.81 -27.34 -16.61
N ALA A 651 -46.03 -27.48 -17.09
CA ALA A 651 -47.02 -26.40 -17.07
C ALA A 651 -47.52 -26.13 -15.64
N THR A 652 -47.87 -24.89 -15.33
CA THR A 652 -48.39 -24.52 -14.02
C THR A 652 -49.58 -25.36 -13.60
N GLY A 653 -49.47 -26.06 -12.45
CA GLY A 653 -50.51 -26.95 -11.93
C GLY A 653 -50.62 -28.30 -12.59
N ALA A 654 -49.77 -28.65 -13.58
CA ALA A 654 -49.78 -29.95 -14.24
C ALA A 654 -49.12 -31.05 -13.39
N VAL A 655 -49.41 -32.29 -13.74
CA VAL A 655 -48.74 -33.50 -13.24
C VAL A 655 -47.84 -34.01 -14.35
N ALA A 656 -46.54 -34.10 -14.10
CA ALA A 656 -45.62 -34.70 -15.06
C ALA A 656 -45.86 -36.21 -15.18
N ARG A 657 -45.99 -36.71 -16.40
CA ARG A 657 -46.12 -38.14 -16.72
C ARG A 657 -44.90 -38.59 -17.51
N MET A 658 -44.35 -39.70 -17.12
CA MET A 658 -43.16 -40.27 -17.74
C MET A 658 -43.47 -41.70 -18.26
N ARG A 659 -42.92 -42.03 -19.42
CA ARG A 659 -42.88 -43.37 -19.98
C ARG A 659 -41.45 -43.74 -20.34
N LEU A 660 -41.04 -44.95 -19.95
CA LEU A 660 -39.73 -45.50 -20.35
C LEU A 660 -40.00 -46.48 -21.50
N LEU A 661 -39.45 -46.20 -22.66
CA LEU A 661 -39.60 -46.96 -23.85
C LEU A 661 -38.32 -47.75 -24.16
N ASP A 662 -38.43 -49.06 -24.49
CA ASP A 662 -37.29 -49.84 -24.96
C ASP A 662 -36.91 -49.47 -26.42
N ALA A 663 -35.88 -50.11 -26.97
CA ALA A 663 -35.40 -49.88 -28.33
C ALA A 663 -36.46 -50.24 -29.42
N THR A 664 -37.49 -50.96 -29.09
CA THR A 664 -38.61 -51.28 -29.99
C THR A 664 -39.79 -50.32 -29.88
N GLY A 665 -39.69 -49.32 -28.94
CA GLY A 665 -40.76 -48.37 -28.65
C GLY A 665 -41.83 -48.89 -27.69
N ARG A 666 -41.66 -50.06 -27.09
CA ARG A 666 -42.59 -50.63 -26.11
C ARG A 666 -42.36 -49.93 -24.74
N CYS A 667 -43.44 -49.53 -24.07
CA CYS A 667 -43.37 -48.96 -22.72
C CYS A 667 -43.05 -50.08 -21.71
N VAL A 668 -41.91 -49.95 -21.02
CA VAL A 668 -41.42 -50.88 -20.00
C VAL A 668 -41.62 -50.36 -18.57
N ALA A 669 -41.78 -49.08 -18.41
CA ALA A 669 -42.15 -48.45 -17.14
C ALA A 669 -42.94 -47.15 -17.39
N GLN A 670 -43.85 -46.84 -16.47
CA GLN A 670 -44.66 -45.63 -16.51
C GLN A 670 -44.79 -45.08 -15.08
N LEU A 671 -44.61 -43.76 -14.91
CA LEU A 671 -44.71 -43.12 -13.63
C LEU A 671 -45.33 -41.72 -13.79
N ALA A 672 -46.10 -41.31 -12.79
CA ALA A 672 -46.56 -39.93 -12.66
C ALA A 672 -45.88 -39.29 -11.47
N GLY A 673 -45.33 -38.08 -11.66
CA GLY A 673 -44.70 -37.30 -10.60
C GLY A 673 -45.72 -36.68 -9.67
N PRO A 674 -45.29 -36.15 -8.52
CA PRO A 674 -46.15 -35.34 -7.67
C PRO A 674 -46.66 -34.09 -8.40
N ALA A 675 -47.85 -33.64 -8.07
CA ALA A 675 -48.42 -32.43 -8.68
C ALA A 675 -47.54 -31.21 -8.44
N GLY A 676 -47.25 -30.43 -9.49
CA GLY A 676 -46.46 -29.23 -9.42
C GLY A 676 -44.93 -29.46 -9.31
N GLN A 677 -44.48 -30.72 -9.39
CA GLN A 677 -43.02 -31.02 -9.36
C GLN A 677 -42.50 -31.30 -10.78
N ALA A 678 -41.56 -30.50 -11.22
CA ALA A 678 -40.88 -30.63 -12.50
C ALA A 678 -39.73 -31.65 -12.48
N ALA A 679 -39.48 -32.33 -11.36
CA ALA A 679 -38.44 -33.33 -11.21
C ALA A 679 -38.87 -34.40 -10.21
N PHE A 680 -38.54 -35.68 -10.51
CA PHE A 680 -38.76 -36.81 -9.61
C PHE A 680 -37.90 -38.02 -10.01
N ASP A 681 -37.82 -39.02 -9.14
CA ASP A 681 -36.95 -40.16 -9.28
C ASP A 681 -37.69 -41.33 -9.92
N LEU A 682 -37.04 -42.02 -10.86
CA LEU A 682 -37.50 -43.27 -11.45
C LEU A 682 -36.64 -44.43 -10.94
N PRO A 683 -37.20 -45.33 -10.11
CA PRO A 683 -36.54 -46.59 -9.78
C PRO A 683 -36.40 -47.48 -11.01
N LEU A 684 -35.20 -48.03 -11.22
CA LEU A 684 -34.93 -48.95 -12.36
C LEU A 684 -34.98 -50.41 -11.95
N ALA A 685 -35.51 -50.71 -10.76
CA ALA A 685 -35.66 -52.10 -10.31
C ALA A 685 -36.53 -52.89 -11.30
N GLY A 686 -35.98 -53.98 -11.87
CA GLY A 686 -36.65 -54.81 -12.87
C GLY A 686 -36.50 -54.33 -14.32
N VAL A 687 -35.83 -53.17 -14.55
CA VAL A 687 -35.47 -52.73 -15.91
C VAL A 687 -34.12 -53.39 -16.27
N ARG A 688 -34.08 -54.05 -17.44
CA ARG A 688 -32.86 -54.72 -17.92
C ARG A 688 -31.83 -53.68 -18.40
N ALA A 689 -30.54 -54.04 -18.31
CA ALA A 689 -29.50 -53.25 -18.91
C ALA A 689 -29.74 -53.06 -20.41
N GLY A 690 -29.59 -51.82 -20.91
CA GLY A 690 -29.83 -51.48 -22.30
C GLY A 690 -30.13 -50.03 -22.58
N PHE A 691 -30.47 -49.74 -23.84
CA PHE A 691 -30.81 -48.39 -24.30
C PHE A 691 -32.32 -48.17 -24.23
N TYR A 692 -32.72 -47.03 -23.67
CA TYR A 692 -34.10 -46.62 -23.49
C TYR A 692 -34.34 -45.19 -23.95
N VAL A 693 -35.59 -44.85 -24.21
CA VAL A 693 -36.04 -43.47 -24.42
C VAL A 693 -37.00 -43.13 -23.29
N VAL A 694 -36.67 -42.07 -22.55
CA VAL A 694 -37.60 -41.46 -21.61
C VAL A 694 -38.45 -40.47 -22.37
N GLU A 695 -39.76 -40.68 -22.30
CA GLU A 695 -40.77 -39.74 -22.80
C GLU A 695 -41.43 -39.06 -21.61
N TRP A 696 -41.54 -37.75 -21.67
CA TRP A 696 -42.04 -36.90 -20.60
C TRP A 696 -43.15 -36.00 -21.14
N ASP A 697 -44.25 -35.96 -20.45
CA ASP A 697 -45.34 -35.04 -20.70
C ASP A 697 -45.67 -34.27 -19.41
N GLY A 698 -45.32 -32.97 -19.41
CA GLY A 698 -45.58 -32.01 -18.32
C GLY A 698 -46.68 -31.01 -18.66
N GLY A 699 -47.52 -31.29 -19.68
CA GLY A 699 -48.56 -30.36 -20.12
C GLY A 699 -48.06 -29.24 -21.03
N THR A 700 -46.76 -29.24 -21.40
CA THR A 700 -46.15 -28.29 -22.36
C THR A 700 -45.86 -28.96 -23.71
N GLY A 701 -46.27 -30.22 -23.89
CA GLY A 701 -45.95 -31.10 -25.00
C GLY A 701 -44.92 -32.18 -24.63
N PRO A 702 -44.88 -33.28 -25.38
CA PRO A 702 -44.00 -34.40 -25.08
C PRO A 702 -42.53 -34.05 -25.35
N ALA A 703 -41.68 -34.24 -24.34
CA ALA A 703 -40.24 -34.17 -24.45
C ALA A 703 -39.63 -35.57 -24.39
N ARG A 704 -38.48 -35.80 -25.05
CA ARG A 704 -37.80 -37.10 -25.08
C ARG A 704 -36.30 -36.96 -24.83
N THR A 705 -35.75 -37.93 -24.08
CA THR A 705 -34.28 -38.04 -23.89
C THR A 705 -33.85 -39.48 -23.89
N ARG A 706 -32.57 -39.76 -24.17
CA ARG A 706 -32.01 -41.11 -24.16
C ARG A 706 -31.53 -41.46 -22.74
N LEU A 707 -31.72 -42.72 -22.35
CA LEU A 707 -31.25 -43.29 -21.10
C LEU A 707 -30.53 -44.60 -21.38
N VAL A 708 -29.36 -44.80 -20.81
CA VAL A 708 -28.64 -46.08 -20.75
C VAL A 708 -28.82 -46.63 -19.34
N VAL A 709 -29.25 -47.87 -19.22
CA VAL A 709 -29.40 -48.62 -17.95
C VAL A 709 -28.30 -49.66 -17.89
N GLU A 710 -27.55 -49.72 -16.80
CA GLU A 710 -26.49 -50.70 -16.50
C GLU A 710 -26.98 -51.82 -15.59
#